data_6ff97994b435d06137de4024774c9dec
#
_entry.id   6ff97994b435d06137de4024774c9dec
#
_cell.length_a   1.000
_cell.length_b   1.000
_cell.length_c   1.000
_cell.angle_alpha   90.00
_cell.angle_beta   90.00
_cell.angle_gamma   90.00
#
_symmetry.space_group_name_H-M   'P 1'
#
loop_
_entity.id
_entity.type
_entity.pdbx_description
1 polymer ?
#
loop_
_entity_poly.entity_id
_entity_poly.type
_entity_poly.pdbx_seq_one_letter_code
_entity_poly.pdbx_strand_id
1 'polypeptide(L)'
;MPGSDPHAAQPTVASAEPAAAPATQDGQPQAPAPKPAGPPKPNAALRFWHWLKRYFTEQDPTFWNALLPALILVAIVYTRSPTTNCIFDEQEALLANPYVNGNHLLWRDAFTRDFWGLPPTGSIGSYRPIPNLIWRALWRLREHPWLPHWVNLMLHAINAALLCRLVMFLAPGKRGFAWLTGLVFLASAVLTEAVTGVVGIADVLGGMGVLLALLCLRLPAWAMPFGVFISLLFGLFSKESAIVAVPLVAWAALIFAPLMHAEKPRRVLRTALSVTSAVAALVLYTELRRRWFPVSLPDDLKQPLPEGAPLARQALHKFMVWFAQPRLPKDPINNPLVDADMAHRVGGALRVYARGIGQTLFPWKLAGDYSFPQEPIPPKLLTPSIIFGFLAMFVAPLVGIGTWIASMVRVGRERKAASQASAPATASDPPSAAASDAADFGGEGATEPGAPPPQTDIAVGNPVLTVDDGRAPEVEPTPPEERRWSPRVITYVLLAFTLIWVPVSYFPHSNIPVLLPTVRAERFWYLPVIGLAPLYAWALLYVSRWKLFQTARDRKRQLGRWVGVAMVAGFVIFQLQSARMHALDYTNDLVFWRATAQSSSNSAKAHLNYSVMLGARGFMEQRLVEGKKAMELAPQWPMAHIYYGDALCRMQRAEEAWPHYKRGFELNPADQNLISLALQCLWDEKAWEPHKQELLDLADKNPGSWLAFLARDLVYNGEKHSGVDPQYRPRGYNEGPKKD
;
A
#
# COMPACT_ATOMS: atom_id res chain seq x y z
N MET A 1 -62.54 13.90 -6.69
CA MET A 1 -64.01 13.91 -6.60
C MET A 1 -64.61 13.54 -7.93
N PRO A 2 -65.74 12.78 -7.96
CA PRO A 2 -66.14 11.66 -7.12
C PRO A 2 -66.35 10.38 -7.96
N GLY A 3 -66.43 9.29 -7.46
CA GLY A 3 -67.41 8.45 -6.76
C GLY A 3 -67.69 7.25 -7.64
N SER A 4 -68.02 6.09 -7.30
CA SER A 4 -68.73 5.47 -6.22
C SER A 4 -68.70 3.94 -6.38
N ASP A 5 -68.58 3.26 -5.28
CA ASP A 5 -68.97 1.85 -5.07
C ASP A 5 -70.47 1.63 -5.25
N PRO A 6 -71.13 0.46 -4.94
CA PRO A 6 -70.69 -0.92 -4.70
C PRO A 6 -71.63 -1.96 -5.35
N HIS A 7 -71.40 -3.28 -5.16
CA HIS A 7 -72.47 -4.19 -4.67
C HIS A 7 -71.96 -5.61 -4.36
N ALA A 8 -72.29 -6.00 -3.14
CA ALA A 8 -72.16 -7.33 -2.56
C ALA A 8 -73.31 -8.29 -3.03
N ALA A 9 -73.05 -9.60 -2.95
CA ALA A 9 -74.02 -10.59 -2.61
C ALA A 9 -73.36 -11.95 -2.25
N GLN A 10 -73.51 -12.35 -1.04
CA GLN A 10 -73.58 -13.75 -0.53
C GLN A 10 -75.00 -14.25 -0.52
N PRO A 11 -75.33 -15.44 0.01
CA PRO A 11 -74.93 -16.84 -0.34
C PRO A 11 -76.20 -17.71 -0.51
N THR A 12 -76.07 -19.00 -0.88
CA THR A 12 -77.12 -19.99 -0.57
C THR A 12 -76.53 -21.36 -0.24
N VAL A 13 -77.03 -21.86 0.88
CA VAL A 13 -76.88 -23.17 1.48
C VAL A 13 -77.99 -24.09 0.93
N ALA A 14 -77.70 -25.38 0.67
CA ALA A 14 -78.65 -26.50 0.68
C ALA A 14 -77.84 -27.79 0.86
N SER A 15 -77.94 -28.33 1.99
CA SER A 15 -78.56 -29.48 2.65
C SER A 15 -78.47 -30.82 1.94
N ALA A 16 -78.00 -31.73 2.77
CA ALA A 16 -77.88 -33.16 2.82
C ALA A 16 -78.99 -34.00 2.29
N GLU A 17 -78.69 -35.21 1.84
CA GLU A 17 -79.12 -36.47 2.45
C GLU A 17 -78.43 -37.72 1.79
N PRO A 18 -78.52 -38.90 2.46
CA PRO A 18 -77.46 -39.90 2.41
C PRO A 18 -77.90 -41.24 1.72
N ALA A 19 -77.03 -42.20 1.86
CA ALA A 19 -77.22 -43.65 1.74
C ALA A 19 -76.81 -44.32 0.41
N ALA A 20 -75.86 -45.18 0.47
CA ALA A 20 -75.96 -46.67 0.39
C ALA A 20 -74.59 -47.29 0.14
N ALA A 21 -74.11 -48.14 1.01
CA ALA A 21 -73.20 -49.23 0.67
C ALA A 21 -74.06 -50.35 0.07
N PRO A 22 -73.54 -51.27 -0.72
CA PRO A 22 -72.31 -52.04 -0.57
C PRO A 22 -71.64 -52.49 -1.90
N ALA A 23 -70.49 -53.03 -1.83
CA ALA A 23 -70.04 -54.31 -2.41
C ALA A 23 -68.55 -54.43 -2.49
N THR A 24 -68.01 -55.40 -1.83
CA THR A 24 -66.70 -56.00 -1.98
C THR A 24 -66.44 -56.37 -3.43
N GLN A 25 -65.30 -55.91 -3.98
CA GLN A 25 -64.62 -56.58 -5.06
C GLN A 25 -63.14 -56.63 -4.81
N ASP A 26 -62.64 -57.81 -4.84
CA ASP A 26 -61.23 -58.23 -4.67
C ASP A 26 -60.33 -57.71 -5.75
N GLY A 27 -59.08 -57.44 -5.37
CA GLY A 27 -57.91 -57.66 -6.18
C GLY A 27 -57.51 -56.57 -7.15
N GLN A 28 -56.95 -55.48 -6.67
CA GLN A 28 -55.97 -54.72 -7.45
C GLN A 28 -54.69 -54.48 -6.63
N PRO A 29 -53.46 -54.60 -7.25
CA PRO A 29 -52.22 -54.42 -6.55
C PRO A 29 -52.08 -52.96 -6.13
N GLN A 30 -51.84 -52.71 -4.83
CA GLN A 30 -51.56 -51.40 -4.28
C GLN A 30 -50.32 -50.81 -5.01
N ALA A 31 -50.49 -49.62 -5.60
CA ALA A 31 -49.39 -48.82 -6.09
C ALA A 31 -48.41 -48.55 -4.93
N PRO A 32 -47.10 -48.61 -5.16
CA PRO A 32 -46.10 -48.35 -4.12
C PRO A 32 -46.30 -46.93 -3.56
N ALA A 33 -46.27 -46.80 -2.24
CA ALA A 33 -46.37 -45.52 -1.54
C ALA A 33 -45.36 -44.52 -2.10
N PRO A 34 -45.76 -43.26 -2.32
CA PRO A 34 -44.80 -42.25 -2.83
C PRO A 34 -43.60 -42.11 -1.86
N LYS A 35 -42.42 -42.31 -2.40
CA LYS A 35 -41.19 -42.07 -1.63
C LYS A 35 -41.26 -40.70 -0.94
N PRO A 36 -40.92 -40.61 0.34
CA PRO A 36 -40.95 -39.31 1.06
C PRO A 36 -40.14 -38.30 0.26
N ALA A 37 -40.77 -37.15 0.00
CA ALA A 37 -40.11 -36.03 -0.67
C ALA A 37 -38.80 -35.70 0.07
N GLY A 38 -37.69 -35.85 -0.59
CA GLY A 38 -36.40 -35.50 -0.02
C GLY A 38 -36.41 -34.00 0.43
N PRO A 39 -35.56 -33.65 1.36
CA PRO A 39 -35.55 -32.25 1.87
C PRO A 39 -35.43 -31.26 0.70
N PRO A 40 -36.14 -30.13 0.75
CA PRO A 40 -36.17 -29.18 -0.36
C PRO A 40 -34.75 -28.74 -0.69
N LYS A 41 -34.40 -28.79 -1.97
CA LYS A 41 -33.07 -28.37 -2.43
C LYS A 41 -32.84 -26.91 -1.99
N PRO A 42 -31.70 -26.61 -1.33
CA PRO A 42 -31.44 -25.24 -0.88
C PRO A 42 -31.52 -24.27 -2.06
N ASN A 43 -32.06 -23.09 -1.84
CA ASN A 43 -32.17 -22.06 -2.86
C ASN A 43 -30.77 -21.63 -3.38
N ALA A 44 -30.71 -20.96 -4.53
CA ALA A 44 -29.44 -20.57 -5.17
C ALA A 44 -28.57 -19.72 -4.26
N ALA A 45 -29.17 -18.81 -3.48
CA ALA A 45 -28.43 -17.95 -2.55
C ALA A 45 -27.78 -18.76 -1.41
N LEU A 46 -28.48 -19.74 -0.87
CA LEU A 46 -27.94 -20.61 0.19
C LEU A 46 -26.83 -21.52 -0.34
N ARG A 47 -26.98 -22.05 -1.57
CA ARG A 47 -25.90 -22.81 -2.25
C ARG A 47 -24.66 -21.96 -2.50
N PHE A 48 -24.84 -20.70 -2.97
CA PHE A 48 -23.75 -19.75 -3.17
C PHE A 48 -23.08 -19.41 -1.82
N TRP A 49 -23.83 -19.17 -0.77
CA TRP A 49 -23.30 -18.92 0.58
C TRP A 49 -22.49 -20.10 1.12
N HIS A 50 -22.97 -21.33 0.95
CA HIS A 50 -22.24 -22.53 1.35
C HIS A 50 -20.97 -22.73 0.53
N TRP A 51 -21.01 -22.46 -0.78
CA TRP A 51 -19.84 -22.46 -1.63
C TRP A 51 -18.81 -21.41 -1.19
N LEU A 52 -19.23 -20.16 -0.97
CA LEU A 52 -18.39 -19.05 -0.51
C LEU A 52 -17.74 -19.38 0.84
N LYS A 53 -18.52 -19.90 1.78
CA LYS A 53 -18.00 -20.35 3.07
C LYS A 53 -16.93 -21.42 2.90
N ARG A 54 -17.15 -22.44 2.11
CA ARG A 54 -16.17 -23.51 1.81
C ARG A 54 -14.91 -22.93 1.19
N TYR A 55 -15.05 -22.03 0.22
CA TYR A 55 -13.92 -21.38 -0.43
C TYR A 55 -12.95 -20.76 0.57
N PHE A 56 -13.42 -19.95 1.50
CA PHE A 56 -12.56 -19.27 2.47
C PHE A 56 -12.15 -20.13 3.67
N THR A 57 -12.85 -21.23 3.96
CA THR A 57 -12.52 -22.10 5.10
C THR A 57 -11.71 -23.32 4.71
N GLU A 58 -11.89 -23.87 3.52
CA GLU A 58 -11.30 -25.13 3.08
C GLU A 58 -10.16 -24.95 2.07
N GLN A 59 -10.25 -23.90 1.20
CA GLN A 59 -9.21 -23.62 0.23
C GLN A 59 -8.01 -22.88 0.84
N ASP A 60 -6.81 -23.32 0.50
CA ASP A 60 -5.60 -22.56 0.82
C ASP A 60 -5.53 -21.31 -0.04
N PRO A 61 -5.17 -20.14 0.53
CA PRO A 61 -4.96 -18.91 -0.21
C PRO A 61 -3.64 -19.01 -1.01
N THR A 62 -3.64 -19.82 -2.05
CA THR A 62 -2.61 -19.77 -3.08
C THR A 62 -2.68 -18.45 -3.80
N PHE A 63 -1.68 -18.12 -4.60
CA PHE A 63 -1.70 -16.87 -5.38
C PHE A 63 -3.00 -16.74 -6.22
N TRP A 64 -3.36 -17.77 -6.96
CA TRP A 64 -4.53 -17.75 -7.86
C TRP A 64 -5.86 -17.71 -7.09
N ASN A 65 -5.97 -18.49 -6.01
CA ASN A 65 -7.17 -18.47 -5.17
C ASN A 65 -7.37 -17.11 -4.48
N ALA A 66 -6.29 -16.42 -4.12
CA ALA A 66 -6.38 -15.11 -3.47
C ALA A 66 -6.59 -13.96 -4.47
N LEU A 67 -6.09 -14.09 -5.70
CA LEU A 67 -6.14 -13.03 -6.70
C LEU A 67 -7.57 -12.69 -7.13
N LEU A 68 -8.41 -13.69 -7.42
CA LEU A 68 -9.78 -13.42 -7.89
C LEU A 68 -10.64 -12.66 -6.87
N PRO A 69 -10.75 -13.07 -5.59
CA PRO A 69 -11.46 -12.27 -4.59
C PRO A 69 -10.85 -10.88 -4.37
N ALA A 70 -9.51 -10.76 -4.47
CA ALA A 70 -8.83 -9.48 -4.36
C ALA A 70 -9.22 -8.53 -5.51
N LEU A 71 -9.24 -9.00 -6.75
CA LEU A 71 -9.68 -8.23 -7.92
C LEU A 71 -11.14 -7.78 -7.80
N ILE A 72 -12.02 -8.68 -7.35
CA ILE A 72 -13.43 -8.35 -7.14
C ILE A 72 -13.59 -7.26 -6.06
N LEU A 73 -12.88 -7.42 -4.92
CA LEU A 73 -12.97 -6.46 -3.83
C LEU A 73 -12.44 -5.08 -4.24
N VAL A 74 -11.29 -5.03 -4.90
CA VAL A 74 -10.70 -3.78 -5.41
C VAL A 74 -11.64 -3.10 -6.42
N ALA A 75 -12.25 -3.87 -7.33
CA ALA A 75 -13.23 -3.34 -8.28
C ALA A 75 -14.45 -2.75 -7.55
N ILE A 76 -14.94 -3.38 -6.49
CA ILE A 76 -16.08 -2.87 -5.70
C ILE A 76 -15.71 -1.58 -4.94
N VAL A 77 -14.56 -1.54 -4.29
CA VAL A 77 -14.12 -0.42 -3.46
C VAL A 77 -13.79 0.81 -4.31
N TYR A 78 -13.11 0.62 -5.43
CA TYR A 78 -12.56 1.71 -6.26
C TYR A 78 -13.30 1.92 -7.58
N THR A 79 -14.54 1.45 -7.74
CA THR A 79 -15.31 1.43 -9.00
C THR A 79 -15.39 2.77 -9.72
N ARG A 80 -15.45 3.89 -8.99
CA ARG A 80 -15.63 5.23 -9.57
C ARG A 80 -14.32 5.95 -9.83
N SER A 81 -13.22 5.53 -9.20
CA SER A 81 -11.93 6.16 -9.33
C SER A 81 -11.36 6.10 -10.77
N PRO A 82 -11.41 4.97 -11.48
CA PRO A 82 -10.81 4.86 -12.81
C PRO A 82 -11.52 5.61 -13.93
N THR A 83 -12.63 6.27 -13.67
CA THR A 83 -13.41 7.01 -14.71
C THR A 83 -13.04 8.48 -14.79
N THR A 84 -12.00 8.89 -14.08
CA THR A 84 -11.68 10.29 -13.84
C THR A 84 -10.68 10.86 -14.85
N ASN A 85 -10.60 12.19 -14.87
CA ASN A 85 -9.56 12.93 -15.55
C ASN A 85 -8.22 12.78 -14.83
N CYS A 86 -7.13 13.20 -15.45
CA CYS A 86 -5.85 13.33 -14.76
C CYS A 86 -5.94 14.37 -13.65
N ILE A 87 -5.56 13.99 -12.43
CA ILE A 87 -5.66 14.81 -11.24
C ILE A 87 -4.25 15.11 -10.71
N PHE A 88 -3.98 16.37 -10.37
CA PHE A 88 -2.76 16.81 -9.73
C PHE A 88 -1.50 16.27 -10.45
N ASP A 89 -0.61 15.56 -9.76
CA ASP A 89 0.64 14.99 -10.30
C ASP A 89 0.43 14.11 -11.57
N GLU A 90 -0.80 13.66 -11.86
CA GLU A 90 -1.09 12.81 -13.03
C GLU A 90 -1.04 13.59 -14.33
N GLN A 91 -1.35 14.89 -14.30
CA GLN A 91 -1.25 15.76 -15.47
C GLN A 91 0.20 15.83 -15.94
N GLU A 92 1.14 15.94 -15.02
CA GLU A 92 2.57 15.97 -15.32
C GLU A 92 3.10 14.58 -15.68
N ALA A 93 2.58 13.53 -15.03
CA ALA A 93 3.03 12.15 -15.26
C ALA A 93 2.59 11.57 -16.62
N LEU A 94 1.42 11.98 -17.13
CA LEU A 94 0.85 11.45 -18.38
C LEU A 94 0.79 12.52 -19.49
N LEU A 95 0.16 13.67 -19.24
CA LEU A 95 -0.13 14.65 -20.28
C LEU A 95 1.09 15.50 -20.64
N ALA A 96 1.82 15.97 -19.66
CA ALA A 96 3.01 16.78 -19.85
C ALA A 96 4.31 15.96 -19.96
N ASN A 97 4.26 14.64 -19.76
CA ASN A 97 5.42 13.76 -19.82
C ASN A 97 5.86 13.49 -21.26
N PRO A 98 6.99 14.06 -21.73
CA PRO A 98 7.41 13.95 -23.12
C PRO A 98 7.80 12.51 -23.53
N TYR A 99 8.12 11.63 -22.54
CA TYR A 99 8.41 10.23 -22.82
C TYR A 99 7.10 9.44 -23.02
N VAL A 100 6.06 9.70 -22.24
CA VAL A 100 4.77 8.98 -22.30
C VAL A 100 3.98 9.42 -23.50
N ASN A 101 3.81 10.73 -23.68
CA ASN A 101 2.94 11.34 -24.69
C ASN A 101 3.65 11.63 -26.02
N GLY A 102 4.98 11.81 -26.01
CA GLY A 102 5.76 12.14 -27.21
C GLY A 102 6.01 10.93 -28.12
N ASN A 103 6.06 11.20 -29.46
CA ASN A 103 6.27 10.16 -30.47
C ASN A 103 7.73 10.00 -30.93
N HIS A 104 8.58 10.96 -30.61
CA HIS A 104 9.99 11.03 -31.10
C HIS A 104 10.97 10.26 -30.24
N LEU A 105 10.59 9.83 -29.02
CA LEU A 105 11.48 9.07 -28.13
C LEU A 105 11.34 7.56 -28.35
N LEU A 106 12.46 6.84 -28.19
CA LEU A 106 12.50 5.38 -28.28
C LEU A 106 12.15 4.74 -26.94
N TRP A 107 11.77 3.44 -26.93
CA TRP A 107 11.48 2.72 -25.69
C TRP A 107 12.64 2.70 -24.70
N ARG A 108 13.87 2.57 -25.18
CA ARG A 108 15.08 2.58 -24.38
C ARG A 108 15.34 3.91 -23.66
N ASP A 109 14.77 5.01 -24.14
CA ASP A 109 14.97 6.34 -23.55
C ASP A 109 14.30 6.49 -22.19
N ALA A 110 13.45 5.53 -21.75
CA ALA A 110 12.97 5.41 -20.39
C ALA A 110 14.12 5.40 -19.37
N PHE A 111 15.25 4.82 -19.72
CA PHE A 111 16.41 4.68 -18.84
C PHE A 111 17.30 5.93 -18.79
N THR A 112 17.10 6.88 -19.67
CA THR A 112 17.84 8.15 -19.71
C THR A 112 17.02 9.35 -19.25
N ARG A 113 15.81 9.08 -18.72
CA ARG A 113 14.87 10.09 -18.27
C ARG A 113 14.37 9.81 -16.87
N ASP A 114 13.94 10.88 -16.20
CA ASP A 114 13.33 10.76 -14.89
C ASP A 114 11.86 10.29 -14.96
N PHE A 115 11.22 10.24 -13.80
CA PHE A 115 9.82 9.84 -13.64
C PHE A 115 8.82 10.73 -14.43
N TRP A 116 9.18 11.99 -14.65
CA TRP A 116 8.39 12.99 -15.37
C TRP A 116 8.76 13.09 -16.85
N GLY A 117 9.62 12.19 -17.32
CA GLY A 117 10.10 12.17 -18.71
C GLY A 117 11.18 13.21 -19.03
N LEU A 118 11.71 13.90 -18.02
CA LEU A 118 12.72 14.93 -18.19
C LEU A 118 14.15 14.35 -18.28
N PRO A 119 15.08 14.98 -19.02
CA PRO A 119 16.48 14.60 -19.03
C PRO A 119 17.16 14.92 -17.69
N PRO A 120 18.35 14.36 -17.40
CA PRO A 120 19.06 14.59 -16.13
C PRO A 120 19.28 16.06 -15.77
N THR A 121 19.47 16.92 -16.75
CA THR A 121 19.70 18.37 -16.59
C THR A 121 18.47 19.13 -16.12
N GLY A 122 17.26 18.66 -16.44
CA GLY A 122 16.00 19.27 -16.03
C GLY A 122 15.25 18.50 -14.94
N SER A 123 15.85 17.42 -14.44
CA SER A 123 15.18 16.51 -13.49
C SER A 123 15.13 17.08 -12.08
N ILE A 124 14.02 16.83 -11.40
CA ILE A 124 13.86 17.02 -9.95
C ILE A 124 14.41 15.84 -9.14
N GLY A 125 15.01 14.83 -9.79
CA GLY A 125 15.78 13.77 -9.13
C GLY A 125 15.10 12.42 -8.95
N SER A 126 13.91 12.19 -9.46
CA SER A 126 13.24 10.89 -9.41
C SER A 126 13.58 10.03 -10.63
N TYR A 127 14.08 8.80 -10.42
CA TYR A 127 14.49 7.89 -11.51
C TYR A 127 13.71 6.57 -11.46
N ARG A 128 12.68 6.43 -12.30
CA ARG A 128 11.72 5.32 -12.29
C ARG A 128 11.35 4.86 -13.69
N PRO A 129 12.24 4.19 -14.40
CA PRO A 129 12.00 3.81 -15.80
C PRO A 129 10.86 2.81 -15.99
N ILE A 130 10.60 1.88 -15.04
CA ILE A 130 9.55 0.88 -15.19
C ILE A 130 8.14 1.49 -15.20
N PRO A 131 7.74 2.39 -14.28
CA PRO A 131 6.49 3.15 -14.41
C PRO A 131 6.34 3.85 -15.75
N ASN A 132 7.37 4.53 -16.23
CA ASN A 132 7.36 5.21 -17.53
C ASN A 132 7.11 4.26 -18.71
N LEU A 133 7.77 3.10 -18.70
CA LEU A 133 7.56 2.06 -19.72
C LEU A 133 6.11 1.58 -19.73
N ILE A 134 5.54 1.33 -18.55
CA ILE A 134 4.15 0.88 -18.40
C ILE A 134 3.19 1.97 -18.88
N TRP A 135 3.37 3.21 -18.41
CA TRP A 135 2.50 4.34 -18.82
C TRP A 135 2.54 4.57 -20.31
N ARG A 136 3.74 4.55 -20.92
CA ARG A 136 3.87 4.67 -22.38
C ARG A 136 3.15 3.54 -23.11
N ALA A 137 3.28 2.28 -22.65
CA ALA A 137 2.58 1.16 -23.25
C ALA A 137 1.06 1.33 -23.17
N LEU A 138 0.55 1.72 -22.01
CA LEU A 138 -0.89 1.91 -21.78
C LEU A 138 -1.42 3.12 -22.56
N TRP A 139 -0.67 4.23 -22.60
CA TRP A 139 -1.04 5.43 -23.33
C TRP A 139 -1.11 5.19 -24.85
N ARG A 140 -0.17 4.40 -25.39
CA ARG A 140 -0.20 3.97 -26.78
C ARG A 140 -1.39 3.08 -27.15
N LEU A 141 -1.89 2.29 -26.19
CA LEU A 141 -3.11 1.50 -26.39
C LEU A 141 -4.36 2.38 -26.37
N ARG A 142 -4.39 3.36 -25.49
CA ARG A 142 -5.50 4.30 -25.33
C ARG A 142 -5.01 5.57 -24.65
N GLU A 143 -5.10 6.70 -25.34
CA GLU A 143 -4.75 8.04 -24.81
C GLU A 143 -5.80 8.54 -23.83
N HIS A 144 -5.93 7.82 -22.70
CA HIS A 144 -6.90 8.13 -21.66
C HIS A 144 -6.43 7.57 -20.30
N PRO A 145 -6.58 8.30 -19.18
CA PRO A 145 -6.11 7.87 -17.86
C PRO A 145 -6.81 6.64 -17.29
N TRP A 146 -7.95 6.22 -17.84
CA TRP A 146 -8.73 5.06 -17.37
C TRP A 146 -7.90 3.78 -17.27
N LEU A 147 -7.09 3.47 -18.26
CA LEU A 147 -6.30 2.23 -18.28
C LEU A 147 -5.16 2.24 -17.25
N PRO A 148 -4.35 3.31 -17.09
CA PRO A 148 -3.40 3.44 -15.99
C PRO A 148 -4.02 3.26 -14.60
N HIS A 149 -5.19 3.84 -14.33
CA HIS A 149 -5.88 3.65 -13.05
C HIS A 149 -6.23 2.17 -12.80
N TRP A 150 -6.84 1.49 -13.79
CA TRP A 150 -7.18 0.07 -13.64
C TRP A 150 -5.96 -0.81 -13.42
N VAL A 151 -4.85 -0.52 -14.09
CA VAL A 151 -3.60 -1.28 -13.91
C VAL A 151 -3.09 -1.12 -12.48
N ASN A 152 -3.14 0.08 -11.90
CA ASN A 152 -2.80 0.29 -10.48
C ASN A 152 -3.64 -0.57 -9.55
N LEU A 153 -4.97 -0.58 -9.76
CA LEU A 153 -5.89 -1.39 -8.96
C LEU A 153 -5.57 -2.89 -9.06
N MET A 154 -5.33 -3.38 -10.28
CA MET A 154 -4.95 -4.78 -10.51
C MET A 154 -3.63 -5.14 -9.83
N LEU A 155 -2.62 -4.28 -9.92
CA LEU A 155 -1.32 -4.49 -9.27
C LEU A 155 -1.45 -4.52 -7.74
N HIS A 156 -2.33 -3.70 -7.15
CA HIS A 156 -2.61 -3.74 -5.73
C HIS A 156 -3.28 -5.07 -5.30
N ALA A 157 -4.22 -5.58 -6.10
CA ALA A 157 -4.83 -6.90 -5.87
C ALA A 157 -3.79 -8.04 -5.98
N ILE A 158 -2.87 -7.95 -6.94
CA ILE A 158 -1.74 -8.89 -7.08
C ILE A 158 -0.87 -8.85 -5.81
N ASN A 159 -0.53 -7.67 -5.30
CA ASN A 159 0.25 -7.53 -4.07
C ASN A 159 -0.45 -8.15 -2.86
N ALA A 160 -1.76 -8.03 -2.75
CA ALA A 160 -2.53 -8.69 -1.69
C ALA A 160 -2.48 -10.21 -1.80
N ALA A 161 -2.58 -10.75 -3.01
CA ALA A 161 -2.46 -12.19 -3.25
C ALA A 161 -1.05 -12.71 -2.94
N LEU A 162 -0.01 -11.96 -3.31
CA LEU A 162 1.39 -12.27 -2.95
C LEU A 162 1.58 -12.25 -1.44
N LEU A 163 0.97 -11.28 -0.74
CA LEU A 163 1.04 -11.20 0.72
C LEU A 163 0.31 -12.36 1.40
N CYS A 164 -0.86 -12.76 0.92
CA CYS A 164 -1.53 -13.98 1.39
C CYS A 164 -0.61 -15.20 1.27
N ARG A 165 0.04 -15.35 0.12
CA ARG A 165 0.98 -16.45 -0.13
C ARG A 165 2.20 -16.39 0.78
N LEU A 166 2.73 -15.20 1.05
CA LEU A 166 3.83 -15.00 1.99
C LEU A 166 3.45 -15.42 3.41
N VAL A 167 2.25 -15.06 3.87
CA VAL A 167 1.74 -15.45 5.20
C VAL A 167 1.50 -16.95 5.30
N MET A 168 1.00 -17.61 4.27
CA MET A 168 0.91 -19.08 4.23
C MET A 168 2.28 -19.75 4.32
N PHE A 169 3.31 -19.12 3.76
CA PHE A 169 4.68 -19.57 3.90
C PHE A 169 5.19 -19.46 5.35
N LEU A 170 4.86 -18.36 6.05
CA LEU A 170 5.28 -18.12 7.44
C LEU A 170 4.50 -18.94 8.47
N ALA A 171 3.24 -19.20 8.21
CA ALA A 171 2.32 -19.89 9.10
C ALA A 171 1.51 -20.96 8.36
N PRO A 172 2.13 -22.10 7.96
CA PRO A 172 1.46 -23.16 7.26
C PRO A 172 0.20 -23.65 7.99
N GLY A 173 -0.87 -23.89 7.25
CA GLY A 173 -2.16 -24.34 7.80
C GLY A 173 -2.98 -23.28 8.54
N LYS A 174 -2.52 -22.02 8.62
CA LYS A 174 -3.27 -20.89 9.21
C LYS A 174 -4.04 -20.10 8.13
N ARG A 175 -4.88 -20.80 7.34
CA ARG A 175 -5.65 -20.22 6.21
C ARG A 175 -6.36 -18.91 6.55
N GLY A 176 -7.16 -18.91 7.63
CA GLY A 176 -7.89 -17.72 8.06
C GLY A 176 -7.00 -16.52 8.40
N PHE A 177 -5.77 -16.76 8.88
CA PHE A 177 -4.81 -15.71 9.11
C PHE A 177 -4.31 -15.11 7.79
N ALA A 178 -3.99 -15.93 6.81
CA ALA A 178 -3.52 -15.47 5.52
C ALA A 178 -4.62 -14.71 4.76
N TRP A 179 -5.87 -15.23 4.73
CA TRP A 179 -7.01 -14.55 4.14
C TRP A 179 -7.26 -13.18 4.79
N LEU A 180 -7.26 -13.14 6.13
CA LEU A 180 -7.48 -11.88 6.85
C LEU A 180 -6.34 -10.87 6.61
N THR A 181 -5.10 -11.34 6.47
CA THR A 181 -3.97 -10.47 6.16
C THR A 181 -4.15 -9.79 4.79
N GLY A 182 -4.49 -10.56 3.75
CA GLY A 182 -4.77 -9.99 2.44
C GLY A 182 -5.94 -9.01 2.45
N LEU A 183 -6.99 -9.35 3.19
CA LEU A 183 -8.16 -8.48 3.34
C LEU A 183 -7.82 -7.18 4.08
N VAL A 184 -7.06 -7.23 5.17
CA VAL A 184 -6.61 -6.05 5.93
C VAL A 184 -5.71 -5.17 5.06
N PHE A 185 -4.82 -5.76 4.27
CA PHE A 185 -3.97 -5.02 3.35
C PHE A 185 -4.80 -4.29 2.27
N LEU A 186 -5.73 -4.98 1.62
CA LEU A 186 -6.64 -4.40 0.62
C LEU A 186 -7.55 -3.32 1.20
N ALA A 187 -8.01 -3.53 2.43
CA ALA A 187 -8.92 -2.62 3.11
C ALA A 187 -8.23 -1.37 3.65
N SER A 188 -6.89 -1.37 3.78
CA SER A 188 -6.13 -0.29 4.43
C SER A 188 -6.30 1.05 3.70
N ALA A 189 -7.14 1.91 4.23
CA ALA A 189 -7.54 3.16 3.60
C ALA A 189 -6.38 4.14 3.39
N VAL A 190 -5.33 4.09 4.20
CA VAL A 190 -4.11 4.89 4.03
C VAL A 190 -3.37 4.58 2.72
N LEU A 191 -3.67 3.46 2.06
CA LEU A 191 -3.07 3.09 0.78
C LEU A 191 -3.82 3.69 -0.42
N THR A 192 -4.95 4.35 -0.21
CA THR A 192 -5.82 4.86 -1.29
C THR A 192 -5.07 5.81 -2.22
N GLU A 193 -4.24 6.71 -1.71
CA GLU A 193 -3.43 7.61 -2.53
C GLU A 193 -2.52 6.83 -3.51
N ALA A 194 -1.84 5.78 -3.03
CA ALA A 194 -0.96 4.96 -3.87
C ALA A 194 -1.72 4.10 -4.88
N VAL A 195 -2.95 3.69 -4.55
CA VAL A 195 -3.75 2.76 -5.35
C VAL A 195 -4.60 3.49 -6.36
N THR A 196 -5.22 4.60 -5.97
CA THR A 196 -6.15 5.38 -6.79
C THR A 196 -5.40 6.32 -7.75
N GLY A 197 -4.35 7.00 -7.29
CA GLY A 197 -3.54 7.89 -8.12
C GLY A 197 -2.64 7.12 -9.08
N VAL A 198 -2.60 7.53 -10.35
CA VAL A 198 -1.74 6.92 -11.39
C VAL A 198 -0.27 6.97 -10.99
N VAL A 199 0.17 8.06 -10.37
CA VAL A 199 1.55 8.28 -9.89
C VAL A 199 1.96 7.26 -8.82
N GLY A 200 0.98 6.73 -8.08
CA GLY A 200 1.19 5.71 -7.05
C GLY A 200 1.66 4.35 -7.57
N ILE A 201 1.63 4.11 -8.89
CA ILE A 201 2.14 2.87 -9.50
C ILE A 201 3.57 2.56 -9.07
N ALA A 202 4.39 3.58 -8.84
CA ALA A 202 5.77 3.41 -8.37
C ALA A 202 5.82 2.74 -6.99
N ASP A 203 4.93 3.12 -6.05
CA ASP A 203 4.81 2.51 -4.71
C ASP A 203 4.32 1.07 -4.80
N VAL A 204 3.31 0.83 -5.64
CA VAL A 204 2.70 -0.48 -5.84
C VAL A 204 3.69 -1.48 -6.46
N LEU A 205 4.43 -1.07 -7.50
CA LEU A 205 5.46 -1.89 -8.15
C LEU A 205 6.68 -2.09 -7.26
N GLY A 206 7.11 -1.05 -6.53
CA GLY A 206 8.18 -1.16 -5.53
C GLY A 206 7.82 -2.19 -4.46
N GLY A 207 6.59 -2.14 -3.94
CA GLY A 207 6.05 -3.13 -3.00
C GLY A 207 5.98 -4.53 -3.59
N MET A 208 5.60 -4.67 -4.85
CA MET A 208 5.57 -5.96 -5.56
C MET A 208 6.97 -6.57 -5.67
N GLY A 209 7.98 -5.78 -6.04
CA GLY A 209 9.36 -6.24 -6.10
C GLY A 209 9.85 -6.77 -4.75
N VAL A 210 9.51 -6.09 -3.66
CA VAL A 210 9.85 -6.53 -2.29
C VAL A 210 9.11 -7.82 -1.92
N LEU A 211 7.81 -7.93 -2.18
CA LEU A 211 7.02 -9.14 -1.91
C LEU A 211 7.55 -10.35 -2.69
N LEU A 212 7.87 -10.17 -3.97
CA LEU A 212 8.46 -11.21 -4.80
C LEU A 212 9.82 -11.65 -4.26
N ALA A 213 10.68 -10.71 -3.85
CA ALA A 213 11.98 -11.05 -3.24
C ALA A 213 11.82 -11.88 -1.96
N LEU A 214 10.85 -11.54 -1.10
CA LEU A 214 10.55 -12.33 0.11
C LEU A 214 10.03 -13.73 -0.21
N LEU A 215 9.17 -13.87 -1.23
CA LEU A 215 8.68 -15.18 -1.69
C LEU A 215 9.80 -16.03 -2.29
N CYS A 216 10.76 -15.39 -2.99
CA CYS A 216 11.93 -16.08 -3.55
C CYS A 216 12.83 -16.70 -2.47
N LEU A 217 12.75 -16.25 -1.21
CA LEU A 217 13.46 -16.90 -0.10
C LEU A 217 13.05 -18.37 0.09
N ARG A 218 11.92 -18.81 -0.45
CA ARG A 218 11.46 -20.21 -0.42
C ARG A 218 12.04 -21.06 -1.54
N LEU A 219 12.54 -20.47 -2.60
CA LEU A 219 13.07 -21.20 -3.76
C LEU A 219 14.26 -22.09 -3.36
N PRO A 220 14.56 -23.15 -4.14
CA PRO A 220 15.77 -23.91 -3.97
C PRO A 220 17.02 -23.00 -3.92
N ALA A 221 18.08 -23.44 -3.24
CA ALA A 221 19.25 -22.60 -3.00
C ALA A 221 19.91 -22.08 -4.28
N TRP A 222 19.81 -22.80 -5.39
CA TRP A 222 20.34 -22.39 -6.69
C TRP A 222 19.49 -21.32 -7.38
N ALA A 223 18.13 -21.33 -7.22
CA ALA A 223 17.22 -20.40 -7.87
C ALA A 223 16.96 -19.13 -7.03
N MET A 224 17.07 -19.24 -5.70
CA MET A 224 16.78 -18.17 -4.75
C MET A 224 17.60 -16.89 -5.03
N PRO A 225 18.92 -16.93 -5.25
CA PRO A 225 19.73 -15.74 -5.51
C PRO A 225 19.24 -14.96 -6.74
N PHE A 226 18.94 -15.66 -7.82
CA PHE A 226 18.44 -15.04 -9.05
C PHE A 226 17.05 -14.42 -8.84
N GLY A 227 16.15 -15.14 -8.15
CA GLY A 227 14.82 -14.62 -7.83
C GLY A 227 14.89 -13.36 -6.98
N VAL A 228 15.69 -13.34 -5.91
CA VAL A 228 15.88 -12.17 -5.05
C VAL A 228 16.50 -11.01 -5.86
N PHE A 229 17.55 -11.28 -6.63
CA PHE A 229 18.24 -10.28 -7.45
C PHE A 229 17.30 -9.60 -8.45
N ILE A 230 16.57 -10.38 -9.27
CA ILE A 230 15.67 -9.85 -10.30
C ILE A 230 14.50 -9.08 -9.66
N SER A 231 13.92 -9.63 -8.59
CA SER A 231 12.79 -8.98 -7.90
C SER A 231 13.16 -7.64 -7.30
N LEU A 232 14.34 -7.55 -6.68
CA LEU A 232 14.84 -6.29 -6.11
C LEU A 232 15.24 -5.30 -7.18
N LEU A 233 15.87 -5.74 -8.26
CA LEU A 233 16.21 -4.87 -9.37
C LEU A 233 14.97 -4.27 -10.02
N PHE A 234 13.90 -5.08 -10.20
CA PHE A 234 12.60 -4.61 -10.63
C PHE A 234 12.01 -3.57 -9.66
N GLY A 235 12.06 -3.83 -8.34
CA GLY A 235 11.58 -2.89 -7.32
C GLY A 235 12.34 -1.56 -7.34
N LEU A 236 13.67 -1.58 -7.44
CA LEU A 236 14.53 -0.40 -7.47
C LEU A 236 14.30 0.46 -8.73
N PHE A 237 14.14 -0.15 -9.92
CA PHE A 237 13.77 0.57 -11.13
C PHE A 237 12.33 1.07 -11.15
N SER A 238 11.49 0.59 -10.24
CA SER A 238 10.13 1.07 -10.05
C SER A 238 10.07 2.23 -9.06
N LYS A 239 10.82 2.16 -7.95
CA LYS A 239 10.89 3.22 -6.94
C LYS A 239 12.20 3.13 -6.14
N GLU A 240 12.86 4.26 -5.99
CA GLU A 240 14.15 4.36 -5.29
C GLU A 240 14.05 3.91 -3.81
N SER A 241 12.92 4.15 -3.17
CA SER A 241 12.68 3.72 -1.78
C SER A 241 12.67 2.20 -1.59
N ALA A 242 12.57 1.40 -2.68
CA ALA A 242 12.75 -0.05 -2.61
C ALA A 242 14.16 -0.46 -2.14
N ILE A 243 15.12 0.47 -2.02
CA ILE A 243 16.43 0.25 -1.40
C ILE A 243 16.34 -0.34 0.01
N VAL A 244 15.28 -0.02 0.76
CA VAL A 244 15.03 -0.60 2.09
C VAL A 244 14.82 -2.12 2.04
N ALA A 245 14.49 -2.66 0.87
CA ALA A 245 14.37 -4.11 0.70
C ALA A 245 15.68 -4.85 0.96
N VAL A 246 16.85 -4.21 0.77
CA VAL A 246 18.15 -4.85 1.04
C VAL A 246 18.26 -5.27 2.52
N PRO A 247 18.19 -4.37 3.51
CA PRO A 247 18.19 -4.77 4.92
C PRO A 247 16.94 -5.59 5.31
N LEU A 248 15.79 -5.37 4.70
CA LEU A 248 14.57 -6.10 5.02
C LEU A 248 14.59 -7.55 4.53
N VAL A 249 15.15 -7.83 3.36
CA VAL A 249 15.35 -9.20 2.85
C VAL A 249 16.39 -9.93 3.73
N ALA A 250 17.48 -9.24 4.12
CA ALA A 250 18.46 -9.79 5.05
C ALA A 250 17.80 -10.16 6.39
N TRP A 251 17.00 -9.27 6.95
CA TRP A 251 16.26 -9.51 8.18
C TRP A 251 15.24 -10.64 8.05
N ALA A 252 14.47 -10.65 6.96
CA ALA A 252 13.53 -11.74 6.68
C ALA A 252 14.23 -13.10 6.54
N ALA A 253 15.39 -13.15 5.87
CA ALA A 253 16.18 -14.36 5.74
C ALA A 253 16.66 -14.89 7.10
N LEU A 254 17.10 -14.00 8.02
CA LEU A 254 17.47 -14.35 9.38
C LEU A 254 16.29 -14.93 10.18
N ILE A 255 15.10 -14.44 9.99
CA ILE A 255 13.88 -14.92 10.65
C ILE A 255 13.38 -16.22 10.03
N PHE A 256 13.35 -16.32 8.69
CA PHE A 256 12.67 -17.42 7.98
C PHE A 256 13.56 -18.67 7.86
N ALA A 257 14.87 -18.51 7.67
CA ALA A 257 15.77 -19.64 7.52
C ALA A 257 15.71 -20.62 8.70
N PRO A 258 15.64 -20.19 9.98
CA PRO A 258 15.44 -21.10 11.11
C PRO A 258 14.08 -21.79 11.13
N LEU A 259 13.05 -21.20 10.55
CA LEU A 259 11.73 -21.82 10.46
C LEU A 259 11.71 -22.94 9.41
N MET A 260 12.45 -22.77 8.32
CA MET A 260 12.50 -23.69 7.19
C MET A 260 13.52 -24.81 7.36
N HIS A 261 14.69 -24.50 7.91
CA HIS A 261 15.82 -25.44 7.95
C HIS A 261 16.27 -25.73 9.38
N ALA A 262 16.50 -27.02 9.68
CA ALA A 262 17.04 -27.44 10.95
C ALA A 262 18.55 -27.19 11.05
N GLU A 263 19.27 -27.40 9.94
CA GLU A 263 20.73 -27.39 9.87
C GLU A 263 21.30 -25.96 9.86
N LYS A 264 22.23 -25.70 10.74
CA LYS A 264 22.91 -24.39 10.85
C LYS A 264 23.66 -23.98 9.57
N PRO A 265 24.44 -24.85 8.90
CA PRO A 265 25.13 -24.49 7.68
C PRO A 265 24.18 -24.03 6.56
N ARG A 266 23.06 -24.74 6.35
CA ARG A 266 22.05 -24.36 5.36
C ARG A 266 21.42 -23.01 5.66
N ARG A 267 21.15 -22.70 6.94
CA ARG A 267 20.62 -21.37 7.34
C ARG A 267 21.60 -20.27 7.02
N VAL A 268 22.86 -20.43 7.37
CA VAL A 268 23.94 -19.45 7.12
C VAL A 268 24.11 -19.23 5.62
N LEU A 269 24.22 -20.32 4.83
CA LEU A 269 24.38 -20.23 3.37
C LEU A 269 23.21 -19.48 2.73
N ARG A 270 21.96 -19.82 3.07
CA ARG A 270 20.78 -19.17 2.48
C ARG A 270 20.71 -17.69 2.85
N THR A 271 21.00 -17.34 4.09
CA THR A 271 21.04 -15.93 4.51
C THR A 271 22.16 -15.19 3.75
N ALA A 272 23.35 -15.75 3.67
CA ALA A 272 24.47 -15.14 2.94
C ALA A 272 24.12 -14.91 1.46
N LEU A 273 23.60 -15.94 0.76
CA LEU A 273 23.17 -15.83 -0.62
C LEU A 273 22.09 -14.77 -0.83
N SER A 274 21.10 -14.68 0.09
CA SER A 274 20.04 -13.67 0.01
C SER A 274 20.59 -12.25 0.15
N VAL A 275 21.48 -12.03 1.12
CA VAL A 275 22.11 -10.73 1.36
C VAL A 275 23.00 -10.34 0.19
N THR A 276 23.87 -11.24 -0.28
CA THR A 276 24.75 -10.99 -1.43
C THR A 276 23.94 -10.62 -2.68
N SER A 277 22.84 -11.35 -2.96
CA SER A 277 21.99 -11.06 -4.12
C SER A 277 21.29 -9.71 -3.99
N ALA A 278 20.82 -9.35 -2.79
CA ALA A 278 20.18 -8.07 -2.55
C ALA A 278 21.18 -6.91 -2.71
N VAL A 279 22.38 -7.06 -2.19
CA VAL A 279 23.48 -6.07 -2.36
C VAL A 279 23.89 -5.98 -3.84
N ALA A 280 24.03 -7.10 -4.54
CA ALA A 280 24.37 -7.12 -5.96
C ALA A 280 23.32 -6.39 -6.81
N ALA A 281 22.02 -6.57 -6.52
CA ALA A 281 20.95 -5.83 -7.19
C ALA A 281 21.05 -4.32 -6.96
N LEU A 282 21.36 -3.88 -5.72
CA LEU A 282 21.57 -2.48 -5.40
C LEU A 282 22.79 -1.89 -6.11
N VAL A 283 23.91 -2.61 -6.10
CA VAL A 283 25.15 -2.18 -6.78
C VAL A 283 24.90 -2.02 -8.28
N LEU A 284 24.31 -3.04 -8.91
CA LEU A 284 23.98 -2.96 -10.35
C LEU A 284 23.02 -1.80 -10.66
N TYR A 285 21.94 -1.64 -9.87
CA TYR A 285 21.04 -0.51 -10.04
C TYR A 285 21.75 0.83 -9.96
N THR A 286 22.61 1.02 -8.95
CA THR A 286 23.33 2.28 -8.74
C THR A 286 24.29 2.57 -9.89
N GLU A 287 25.05 1.57 -10.36
CA GLU A 287 25.98 1.74 -11.48
C GLU A 287 25.26 2.02 -12.80
N LEU A 288 24.16 1.30 -13.08
CA LEU A 288 23.34 1.55 -14.27
C LEU A 288 22.70 2.94 -14.22
N ARG A 289 22.15 3.33 -13.06
CA ARG A 289 21.60 4.66 -12.87
C ARG A 289 22.63 5.76 -13.09
N ARG A 290 23.82 5.66 -12.51
CA ARG A 290 24.89 6.64 -12.69
C ARG A 290 25.33 6.77 -14.14
N ARG A 291 25.31 5.67 -14.88
CA ARG A 291 25.69 5.64 -16.31
C ARG A 291 24.61 6.18 -17.22
N TRP A 292 23.36 5.82 -16.99
CA TRP A 292 22.23 6.15 -17.88
C TRP A 292 21.55 7.46 -17.53
N PHE A 293 21.58 7.83 -16.26
CA PHE A 293 20.94 9.02 -15.74
C PHE A 293 21.88 9.76 -14.77
N PRO A 294 22.95 10.38 -15.28
CA PRO A 294 23.92 11.12 -14.46
C PRO A 294 23.31 12.39 -13.91
N VAL A 295 23.09 12.45 -12.60
CA VAL A 295 22.56 13.64 -11.91
C VAL A 295 23.69 14.40 -11.21
N SER A 296 23.53 15.72 -11.13
CA SER A 296 24.42 16.56 -10.33
C SER A 296 24.18 16.32 -8.84
N LEU A 297 25.27 16.08 -8.09
CA LEU A 297 25.19 15.99 -6.64
C LEU A 297 24.87 17.36 -6.03
N PRO A 298 24.10 17.43 -4.95
CA PRO A 298 23.92 18.64 -4.14
C PRO A 298 25.27 19.17 -3.63
N ASP A 299 25.37 20.48 -3.46
CA ASP A 299 26.63 21.13 -3.06
C ASP A 299 27.09 20.69 -1.65
N ASP A 300 26.14 20.42 -0.75
CA ASP A 300 26.39 19.87 0.58
C ASP A 300 26.98 18.44 0.56
N LEU A 301 26.73 17.66 -0.50
CA LEU A 301 27.34 16.33 -0.70
C LEU A 301 28.69 16.39 -1.44
N LYS A 302 28.98 17.47 -2.16
CA LYS A 302 30.28 17.70 -2.81
C LYS A 302 31.36 18.12 -1.81
N GLN A 303 30.96 18.77 -0.70
CA GLN A 303 31.88 19.23 0.32
C GLN A 303 32.23 18.09 1.28
N PRO A 304 33.50 17.99 1.71
CA PRO A 304 33.89 17.05 2.74
C PRO A 304 33.23 17.38 4.06
N LEU A 305 32.94 16.34 4.85
CA LEU A 305 32.39 16.56 6.19
C LEU A 305 33.43 17.22 7.10
N PRO A 306 33.02 18.01 8.09
CA PRO A 306 33.92 18.56 9.11
C PRO A 306 34.73 17.46 9.79
N GLU A 307 36.00 17.78 10.14
CA GLU A 307 36.84 16.89 10.93
C GLU A 307 36.17 16.53 12.25
N GLY A 308 36.19 15.25 12.63
CA GLY A 308 35.52 14.77 13.84
C GLY A 308 34.01 14.45 13.68
N ALA A 309 33.45 14.51 12.48
CA ALA A 309 32.05 14.10 12.28
C ALA A 309 31.80 12.66 12.77
N PRO A 310 30.64 12.36 13.42
CA PRO A 310 30.30 11.02 13.90
C PRO A 310 30.38 9.96 12.78
N LEU A 311 30.85 8.75 13.08
CA LEU A 311 31.01 7.65 12.11
C LEU A 311 29.72 7.37 11.32
N ALA A 312 28.55 7.43 11.98
CA ALA A 312 27.26 7.25 11.31
C ALA A 312 27.00 8.32 10.24
N ARG A 313 27.38 9.57 10.50
CA ARG A 313 27.27 10.69 9.54
C ARG A 313 28.23 10.50 8.38
N GLN A 314 29.47 10.08 8.67
CA GLN A 314 30.46 9.78 7.62
C GLN A 314 29.98 8.62 6.72
N ALA A 315 29.46 7.53 7.32
CA ALA A 315 28.93 6.39 6.57
C ALA A 315 27.74 6.78 5.70
N LEU A 316 26.80 7.55 6.24
CA LEU A 316 25.64 8.06 5.50
C LEU A 316 26.09 8.98 4.35
N HIS A 317 27.00 9.90 4.57
CA HIS A 317 27.53 10.79 3.54
C HIS A 317 28.18 10.00 2.39
N LYS A 318 29.09 9.07 2.72
CA LYS A 318 29.72 8.19 1.72
C LYS A 318 28.69 7.39 0.92
N PHE A 319 27.67 6.87 1.61
CA PHE A 319 26.58 6.15 0.98
C PHE A 319 25.78 7.07 0.03
N MET A 320 25.41 8.29 0.45
CA MET A 320 24.65 9.23 -0.37
C MET A 320 25.43 9.69 -1.59
N VAL A 321 26.74 9.91 -1.47
CA VAL A 321 27.64 10.21 -2.60
C VAL A 321 27.72 9.03 -3.56
N TRP A 322 27.91 7.82 -3.04
CA TRP A 322 27.94 6.61 -3.87
C TRP A 322 26.60 6.34 -4.56
N PHE A 323 25.48 6.49 -3.83
CA PHE A 323 24.12 6.33 -4.38
C PHE A 323 23.77 7.45 -5.37
N ALA A 324 24.59 8.48 -5.50
CA ALA A 324 24.32 9.67 -6.31
C ALA A 324 22.97 10.28 -5.98
N GLN A 325 22.74 10.61 -4.68
CA GLN A 325 21.49 11.25 -4.24
C GLN A 325 21.33 12.59 -4.94
N PRO A 326 20.28 12.79 -5.76
CA PRO A 326 20.08 14.05 -6.47
C PRO A 326 19.65 15.17 -5.53
N ARG A 327 19.77 16.42 -6.01
CA ARG A 327 19.20 17.58 -5.34
C ARG A 327 17.68 17.50 -5.45
N LEU A 328 17.00 17.46 -4.29
CA LEU A 328 15.56 17.51 -4.22
C LEU A 328 15.09 18.96 -4.01
N PRO A 329 13.95 19.37 -4.60
CA PRO A 329 13.36 20.68 -4.35
C PRO A 329 13.14 20.89 -2.85
N LYS A 330 13.49 22.10 -2.38
CA LYS A 330 13.29 22.56 -1.01
C LYS A 330 12.28 23.70 -1.04
N ASP A 331 11.06 23.42 -0.62
CA ASP A 331 9.97 24.40 -0.56
C ASP A 331 9.35 24.35 0.85
N PRO A 332 9.45 25.42 1.64
CA PRO A 332 8.91 25.48 3.00
C PRO A 332 7.39 25.29 3.08
N ILE A 333 6.66 25.60 2.02
CA ILE A 333 5.21 25.36 1.97
C ILE A 333 4.92 23.86 1.90
N ASN A 334 5.59 23.15 1.01
CA ASN A 334 5.40 21.71 0.88
C ASN A 334 6.06 20.91 2.01
N ASN A 335 7.18 21.40 2.54
CA ASN A 335 7.90 20.77 3.65
C ASN A 335 8.51 21.81 4.59
N PRO A 336 7.81 22.22 5.65
CA PRO A 336 8.33 23.22 6.60
C PRO A 336 9.62 22.81 7.30
N LEU A 337 9.93 21.51 7.36
CA LEU A 337 11.15 21.01 8.01
C LEU A 337 12.44 21.45 7.28
N VAL A 338 12.31 22.06 6.10
CA VAL A 338 13.45 22.68 5.37
C VAL A 338 14.10 23.80 6.18
N ASP A 339 13.29 24.61 6.88
CA ASP A 339 13.73 25.76 7.66
C ASP A 339 13.99 25.40 9.13
N ALA A 340 13.79 24.14 9.52
CA ALA A 340 13.99 23.68 10.89
C ALA A 340 15.46 23.32 11.16
N ASP A 341 15.94 23.66 12.37
CA ASP A 341 17.18 23.07 12.87
C ASP A 341 17.07 21.55 13.03
N MET A 342 18.19 20.87 13.25
CA MET A 342 18.24 19.41 13.26
C MET A 342 17.33 18.80 14.33
N ALA A 343 17.21 19.39 15.52
CA ALA A 343 16.40 18.85 16.60
C ALA A 343 14.89 18.97 16.28
N HIS A 344 14.46 20.15 15.82
CA HIS A 344 13.07 20.37 15.40
C HIS A 344 12.71 19.61 14.13
N ARG A 345 13.66 19.45 13.20
CA ARG A 345 13.49 18.59 12.02
C ARG A 345 13.23 17.14 12.42
N VAL A 346 14.07 16.57 13.29
CA VAL A 346 13.88 15.19 13.76
C VAL A 346 12.57 15.07 14.57
N GLY A 347 12.28 16.03 15.45
CA GLY A 347 11.03 16.09 16.20
C GLY A 347 9.79 16.13 15.30
N GLY A 348 9.82 16.96 14.25
CA GLY A 348 8.76 17.05 13.25
C GLY A 348 8.57 15.74 12.48
N ALA A 349 9.68 15.14 12.05
CA ALA A 349 9.70 13.83 11.38
C ALA A 349 9.06 12.73 12.23
N LEU A 350 9.42 12.65 13.50
CA LEU A 350 8.87 11.68 14.46
C LEU A 350 7.38 11.90 14.73
N ARG A 351 6.94 13.16 14.80
CA ARG A 351 5.51 13.50 14.92
C ARG A 351 4.72 13.02 13.69
N VAL A 352 5.21 13.29 12.49
CA VAL A 352 4.60 12.85 11.23
C VAL A 352 4.52 11.33 11.17
N TYR A 353 5.58 10.64 11.56
CA TYR A 353 5.62 9.17 11.63
C TYR A 353 4.56 8.62 12.60
N ALA A 354 4.47 9.20 13.81
CA ALA A 354 3.46 8.81 14.80
C ALA A 354 2.02 8.97 14.28
N ARG A 355 1.74 10.11 13.62
CA ARG A 355 0.44 10.37 13.00
C ARG A 355 0.11 9.37 11.90
N GLY A 356 1.10 9.01 11.10
CA GLY A 356 0.94 8.01 10.05
C GLY A 356 0.61 6.63 10.61
N ILE A 357 1.27 6.16 11.67
CA ILE A 357 0.89 4.92 12.39
C ILE A 357 -0.57 5.01 12.84
N GLY A 358 -0.98 6.13 13.42
CA GLY A 358 -2.37 6.35 13.83
C GLY A 358 -3.35 6.21 12.67
N GLN A 359 -3.01 6.73 11.48
CA GLN A 359 -3.87 6.64 10.29
C GLN A 359 -3.97 5.23 9.70
N THR A 360 -2.95 4.38 9.87
CA THR A 360 -3.08 2.96 9.45
C THR A 360 -4.13 2.20 10.24
N LEU A 361 -4.40 2.61 11.50
CA LEU A 361 -5.42 2.03 12.37
C LEU A 361 -6.76 2.76 12.27
N PHE A 362 -6.71 4.09 12.28
CA PHE A 362 -7.88 4.98 12.35
C PHE A 362 -7.81 6.05 11.25
N PRO A 363 -8.19 5.73 10.01
CA PRO A 363 -8.10 6.64 8.87
C PRO A 363 -9.28 7.64 8.81
N TRP A 364 -9.55 8.37 9.89
CA TRP A 364 -10.67 9.33 9.94
C TRP A 364 -10.47 10.58 9.09
N LYS A 365 -9.21 11.00 8.90
CA LYS A 365 -8.86 12.18 8.10
C LYS A 365 -7.72 11.81 7.17
N LEU A 366 -8.07 11.45 5.95
CA LEU A 366 -7.15 11.25 4.84
C LEU A 366 -7.25 12.46 3.91
N ALA A 367 -6.12 12.86 3.31
CA ALA A 367 -6.05 14.02 2.46
C ALA A 367 -4.95 13.88 1.40
N GLY A 368 -5.16 14.44 0.24
CA GLY A 368 -4.16 14.44 -0.84
C GLY A 368 -2.97 15.36 -0.58
N ASP A 369 -3.03 16.23 0.44
CA ASP A 369 -1.94 17.16 0.79
C ASP A 369 -1.92 17.50 2.29
N TYR A 370 -0.71 17.63 2.85
CA TYR A 370 -0.46 17.97 4.26
C TYR A 370 0.52 19.12 4.42
N SER A 371 0.59 20.01 3.45
CA SER A 371 1.51 21.15 3.39
C SER A 371 1.31 22.15 4.53
N PHE A 372 2.25 23.07 4.69
CA PHE A 372 2.22 24.12 5.69
C PHE A 372 0.91 24.96 5.64
N PRO A 373 0.37 25.33 6.80
CA PRO A 373 0.77 25.00 8.18
C PRO A 373 0.07 23.79 8.78
N GLN A 374 -0.42 22.83 7.97
CA GLN A 374 -1.06 21.59 8.45
C GLN A 374 -0.06 20.73 9.26
N GLU A 375 1.18 20.62 8.80
CA GLU A 375 2.28 19.97 9.53
C GLU A 375 3.38 21.00 9.81
N PRO A 376 3.23 21.92 10.80
CA PRO A 376 4.22 22.97 11.08
C PRO A 376 5.48 22.40 11.72
N ILE A 377 6.54 23.21 11.85
CA ILE A 377 7.67 22.89 12.71
C ILE A 377 7.18 22.76 14.16
N PRO A 378 7.52 21.72 14.91
CA PRO A 378 7.03 21.55 16.27
C PRO A 378 7.65 22.62 17.20
N PRO A 379 6.86 23.41 17.93
CA PRO A 379 7.43 24.42 18.83
C PRO A 379 8.03 23.82 20.11
N LYS A 380 7.64 22.57 20.45
CA LYS A 380 8.13 21.82 21.60
C LYS A 380 8.54 20.42 21.17
N LEU A 381 9.70 19.95 21.62
CA LEU A 381 10.24 18.63 21.28
C LEU A 381 9.67 17.48 22.15
N LEU A 382 9.22 17.80 23.37
CA LEU A 382 8.65 16.80 24.29
C LEU A 382 7.11 16.84 24.23
N THR A 383 6.56 16.27 23.15
CA THR A 383 5.11 16.05 23.01
C THR A 383 4.80 14.57 22.95
N PRO A 384 3.59 14.12 23.37
CA PRO A 384 3.23 12.69 23.33
C PRO A 384 3.43 12.05 21.95
N SER A 385 3.11 12.76 20.87
CA SER A 385 3.28 12.26 19.51
C SER A 385 4.75 12.11 19.09
N ILE A 386 5.64 13.01 19.52
CA ILE A 386 7.07 12.92 19.25
C ILE A 386 7.68 11.77 20.07
N ILE A 387 7.32 11.65 21.33
CA ILE A 387 7.77 10.55 22.21
C ILE A 387 7.32 9.21 21.64
N PHE A 388 6.05 9.09 21.27
CA PHE A 388 5.56 7.87 20.63
C PHE A 388 6.28 7.57 19.30
N GLY A 389 6.50 8.58 18.46
CA GLY A 389 7.25 8.44 17.22
C GLY A 389 8.69 7.98 17.46
N PHE A 390 9.36 8.51 18.49
CA PHE A 390 10.70 8.08 18.90
C PHE A 390 10.70 6.60 19.34
N LEU A 391 9.78 6.23 20.22
CA LEU A 391 9.65 4.85 20.68
C LEU A 391 9.37 3.90 19.50
N ALA A 392 8.47 4.27 18.61
CA ALA A 392 8.12 3.46 17.45
C ALA A 392 9.22 3.37 16.38
N MET A 393 10.04 4.44 16.23
CA MET A 393 11.10 4.46 15.21
C MET A 393 12.41 3.82 15.69
N PHE A 394 12.80 4.04 16.97
CA PHE A 394 14.13 3.67 17.47
C PHE A 394 14.10 2.57 18.53
N VAL A 395 13.07 2.54 19.40
CA VAL A 395 12.99 1.53 20.47
C VAL A 395 12.31 0.25 19.98
N ALA A 396 11.27 0.37 19.14
CA ALA A 396 10.58 -0.80 18.61
C ALA A 396 11.51 -1.79 17.87
N PRO A 397 12.49 -1.37 17.05
CA PRO A 397 13.46 -2.29 16.46
C PRO A 397 14.28 -3.07 17.48
N LEU A 398 14.67 -2.46 18.61
CA LEU A 398 15.40 -3.15 19.68
C LEU A 398 14.54 -4.23 20.32
N VAL A 399 13.25 -3.93 20.56
CA VAL A 399 12.27 -4.92 21.02
C VAL A 399 12.09 -6.02 19.96
N GLY A 400 12.10 -5.64 18.67
CA GLY A 400 12.07 -6.59 17.56
C GLY A 400 13.24 -7.58 17.57
N ILE A 401 14.45 -7.13 17.85
CA ILE A 401 15.62 -8.00 18.02
C ILE A 401 15.44 -8.92 19.21
N GLY A 402 14.96 -8.41 20.35
CA GLY A 402 14.67 -9.22 21.56
C GLY A 402 13.62 -10.31 21.27
N THR A 403 12.54 -9.96 20.55
CA THR A 403 11.52 -10.95 20.16
C THR A 403 12.03 -11.96 19.13
N TRP A 404 12.94 -11.57 18.25
CA TRP A 404 13.63 -12.51 17.37
C TRP A 404 14.44 -13.53 18.16
N ILE A 405 15.27 -13.10 19.11
CA ILE A 405 16.04 -13.99 19.98
C ILE A 405 15.10 -14.96 20.72
N ALA A 406 14.02 -14.45 21.31
CA ALA A 406 13.02 -15.26 21.99
C ALA A 406 12.36 -16.29 21.06
N SER A 407 12.11 -15.91 19.79
CA SER A 407 11.57 -16.82 18.77
C SER A 407 12.53 -17.96 18.47
N MET A 408 13.83 -17.66 18.34
CA MET A 408 14.87 -18.68 18.05
C MET A 408 14.99 -19.71 19.17
N VAL A 409 14.98 -19.27 20.43
CA VAL A 409 14.97 -20.16 21.60
C VAL A 409 13.75 -21.09 21.59
N ARG A 410 12.55 -20.54 21.27
CA ARG A 410 11.32 -21.35 21.20
C ARG A 410 11.33 -22.33 20.03
N VAL A 411 11.75 -21.92 18.86
CA VAL A 411 11.92 -22.81 17.70
C VAL A 411 12.85 -23.97 18.04
N GLY A 412 13.97 -23.70 18.75
CA GLY A 412 14.88 -24.75 19.20
C GLY A 412 14.22 -25.73 20.18
N ARG A 413 13.44 -25.21 21.15
CA ARG A 413 12.71 -26.05 22.11
C ARG A 413 11.64 -26.92 21.45
N GLU A 414 10.84 -26.36 20.57
CA GLU A 414 9.80 -27.10 19.84
C GLU A 414 10.40 -28.17 18.91
N ARG A 415 11.57 -27.92 18.31
CA ARG A 415 12.29 -28.93 17.54
C ARG A 415 12.81 -30.07 18.41
N LYS A 416 13.42 -29.75 19.56
CA LYS A 416 13.93 -30.77 20.47
C LYS A 416 12.79 -31.64 20.99
N ALA A 417 11.67 -31.05 21.43
CA ALA A 417 10.50 -31.79 21.87
C ALA A 417 9.94 -32.72 20.77
N ALA A 418 9.88 -32.27 19.52
CA ALA A 418 9.42 -33.09 18.40
C ALA A 418 10.38 -34.25 18.09
N SER A 419 11.71 -34.03 18.20
CA SER A 419 12.71 -35.07 18.01
C SER A 419 12.65 -36.15 19.12
N GLN A 420 12.37 -35.72 20.34
CA GLN A 420 12.19 -36.67 21.46
C GLN A 420 10.90 -37.49 21.33
N ALA A 421 9.82 -36.88 20.82
CA ALA A 421 8.56 -37.57 20.59
C ALA A 421 8.61 -38.58 19.44
N SER A 422 9.53 -38.39 18.48
CA SER A 422 9.72 -39.26 17.32
C SER A 422 10.84 -40.29 17.50
N ALA A 423 11.57 -40.28 18.66
CA ALA A 423 12.51 -41.34 18.99
C ALA A 423 11.71 -42.62 19.28
N PRO A 424 12.04 -43.78 18.65
CA PRO A 424 11.41 -45.03 19.00
C PRO A 424 11.62 -45.28 20.49
N ALA A 425 10.53 -45.67 21.16
CA ALA A 425 10.64 -46.12 22.54
C ALA A 425 11.68 -47.23 22.55
N THR A 426 12.83 -46.99 23.17
CA THR A 426 13.82 -48.04 23.45
C THR A 426 13.06 -49.13 24.17
N ALA A 427 13.02 -50.34 23.56
CA ALA A 427 12.44 -51.51 24.16
C ALA A 427 13.00 -51.59 25.60
N SER A 428 12.13 -51.37 26.56
CA SER A 428 12.44 -51.66 27.95
C SER A 428 12.79 -53.14 27.98
N ASP A 429 13.97 -53.47 28.48
CA ASP A 429 14.41 -54.83 28.74
C ASP A 429 13.26 -55.66 29.35
N PRO A 430 13.00 -56.87 28.88
CA PRO A 430 12.01 -57.73 29.51
C PRO A 430 12.43 -57.98 30.96
N PRO A 431 11.51 -57.96 31.91
CA PRO A 431 11.86 -58.25 33.30
C PRO A 431 12.46 -59.63 33.42
N SER A 432 13.65 -59.70 33.96
CA SER A 432 14.36 -60.94 34.35
C SER A 432 13.41 -61.87 35.11
N ALA A 433 13.12 -63.02 34.53
CA ALA A 433 12.37 -64.09 35.19
C ALA A 433 13.22 -64.61 36.38
N ALA A 434 12.81 -64.28 37.59
CA ALA A 434 13.22 -65.00 38.77
C ALA A 434 12.39 -66.28 38.87
N ALA A 435 13.09 -67.41 38.95
CA ALA A 435 12.56 -68.74 39.15
C ALA A 435 11.81 -68.82 40.51
N SER A 436 10.65 -69.45 40.54
CA SER A 436 10.12 -70.16 41.73
C SER A 436 9.18 -71.28 41.28
N ASP A 437 9.48 -72.38 41.79
CA ASP A 437 8.98 -73.75 41.68
C ASP A 437 7.48 -73.99 41.80
N ALA A 438 7.11 -75.08 41.06
CA ALA A 438 6.25 -76.20 41.47
C ALA A 438 4.73 -76.08 41.57
N ALA A 439 4.17 -77.02 40.90
CA ALA A 439 3.08 -77.97 41.17
C ALA A 439 1.89 -77.87 40.21
N ASP A 440 1.85 -78.79 39.31
CA ASP A 440 0.97 -79.99 39.18
C ASP A 440 -0.53 -79.72 39.41
N PHE A 441 -1.31 -79.97 38.36
CA PHE A 441 -2.51 -80.82 38.29
C PHE A 441 -3.19 -80.72 36.95
N GLY A 442 -3.47 -81.90 36.43
CA GLY A 442 -4.04 -82.22 35.12
C GLY A 442 -5.52 -81.84 34.90
N GLY A 443 -5.97 -82.12 33.69
CA GLY A 443 -7.37 -82.07 33.35
C GLY A 443 -7.57 -82.05 31.82
N GLU A 444 -7.88 -83.20 31.32
CA GLU A 444 -8.25 -83.55 29.94
C GLU A 444 -9.48 -82.79 29.43
N GLY A 445 -9.63 -82.61 28.11
CA GLY A 445 -10.95 -82.44 27.55
C GLY A 445 -11.00 -81.80 26.15
N ALA A 446 -10.86 -82.68 25.14
CA ALA A 446 -11.67 -82.84 23.92
C ALA A 446 -12.00 -81.61 23.02
N THR A 447 -11.45 -81.65 21.84
CA THR A 447 -12.05 -81.63 20.47
C THR A 447 -13.39 -80.96 20.24
N GLU A 448 -13.51 -80.06 19.28
CA GLU A 448 -13.94 -80.33 17.90
C GLU A 448 -14.00 -79.00 17.06
N PRO A 449 -14.13 -79.17 15.71
CA PRO A 449 -13.63 -78.15 14.76
C PRO A 449 -14.76 -77.45 14.01
N GLY A 450 -14.44 -76.40 13.33
CA GLY A 450 -15.11 -76.07 12.07
C GLY A 450 -15.90 -74.82 11.98
N ALA A 451 -15.44 -73.91 11.14
CA ALA A 451 -16.24 -73.27 10.07
C ALA A 451 -15.34 -72.39 9.19
N PRO A 452 -15.55 -72.39 7.87
CA PRO A 452 -14.69 -71.68 6.92
C PRO A 452 -15.09 -70.20 6.77
N PRO A 453 -14.18 -69.32 6.26
CA PRO A 453 -14.50 -67.93 5.98
C PRO A 453 -15.19 -67.76 4.62
N PRO A 454 -15.95 -66.71 4.42
CA PRO A 454 -16.67 -66.45 3.19
C PRO A 454 -15.74 -65.97 2.05
N GLN A 455 -16.03 -66.52 0.88
CA GLN A 455 -15.42 -66.15 -0.41
C GLN A 455 -15.92 -64.77 -0.84
N THR A 456 -15.02 -63.94 -1.37
CA THR A 456 -15.36 -62.79 -2.19
C THR A 456 -14.79 -62.95 -3.59
N ASP A 457 -15.59 -62.63 -4.58
CA ASP A 457 -15.44 -62.83 -5.99
C ASP A 457 -14.21 -62.12 -6.60
N ILE A 458 -13.56 -62.87 -7.50
CA ILE A 458 -12.42 -62.47 -8.31
C ILE A 458 -12.90 -61.86 -9.59
N ALA A 459 -12.52 -60.59 -9.85
CA ALA A 459 -12.58 -60.01 -11.20
C ALA A 459 -11.24 -60.20 -11.91
N VAL A 460 -11.30 -60.83 -13.05
CA VAL A 460 -10.18 -61.19 -13.92
C VAL A 460 -9.65 -59.93 -14.64
N GLY A 461 -8.40 -59.61 -14.45
CA GLY A 461 -7.64 -58.61 -15.22
C GLY A 461 -6.29 -59.20 -15.64
N ASN A 462 -5.91 -59.01 -16.91
CA ASN A 462 -4.77 -59.60 -17.61
C ASN A 462 -3.40 -59.40 -16.94
N PRO A 463 -2.49 -60.35 -17.02
CA PRO A 463 -1.16 -60.24 -16.46
C PRO A 463 -0.23 -59.44 -17.38
N VAL A 464 0.32 -58.33 -16.85
CA VAL A 464 1.52 -57.68 -17.39
C VAL A 464 2.71 -58.35 -16.70
N LEU A 465 3.59 -58.95 -17.47
CA LEU A 465 4.87 -59.51 -17.04
C LEU A 465 5.77 -58.36 -16.51
N THR A 466 5.92 -58.27 -15.22
CA THR A 466 6.97 -57.44 -14.57
C THR A 466 8.12 -58.37 -14.22
N VAL A 467 9.30 -58.04 -14.75
CA VAL A 467 10.57 -58.65 -14.34
C VAL A 467 10.90 -58.14 -12.93
N ASP A 468 10.93 -59.08 -12.00
CA ASP A 468 11.32 -58.87 -10.60
C ASP A 468 12.86 -58.75 -10.54
N ASP A 469 13.38 -57.53 -10.37
CA ASP A 469 14.83 -57.23 -10.24
C ASP A 469 15.33 -57.25 -8.79
N GLY A 470 14.58 -57.79 -7.86
CA GLY A 470 15.05 -58.07 -6.49
C GLY A 470 15.41 -56.86 -5.63
N ARG A 471 14.98 -55.64 -6.04
CA ARG A 471 15.11 -54.46 -5.20
C ARG A 471 13.87 -54.30 -4.31
N ALA A 472 14.11 -54.26 -2.99
CA ALA A 472 13.07 -53.83 -2.04
C ALA A 472 12.46 -52.50 -2.50
N PRO A 473 11.13 -52.31 -2.44
CA PRO A 473 10.53 -51.06 -2.83
C PRO A 473 11.15 -49.93 -2.04
N GLU A 474 11.84 -49.04 -2.74
CA GLU A 474 12.34 -47.79 -2.20
C GLU A 474 11.11 -47.01 -1.71
N VAL A 475 10.89 -47.03 -0.40
CA VAL A 475 9.82 -46.24 0.24
C VAL A 475 10.12 -44.79 -0.11
N GLU A 476 9.41 -44.23 -1.11
CA GLU A 476 9.47 -42.81 -1.38
C GLU A 476 9.37 -42.06 -0.03
N PRO A 477 10.33 -41.24 0.30
CA PRO A 477 10.28 -40.48 1.57
C PRO A 477 9.02 -39.62 1.51
N THR A 478 8.05 -39.95 2.35
CA THR A 478 6.86 -39.12 2.56
C THR A 478 7.32 -37.64 2.65
N PRO A 479 6.77 -36.74 1.83
CA PRO A 479 7.18 -35.36 1.83
C PRO A 479 7.12 -34.86 3.29
N PRO A 480 8.15 -34.17 3.78
CA PRO A 480 8.23 -33.77 5.17
C PRO A 480 6.96 -32.99 5.51
N GLU A 481 6.15 -33.53 6.44
CA GLU A 481 4.97 -32.84 6.95
C GLU A 481 5.36 -31.38 7.23
N GLU A 482 4.71 -30.43 6.56
CA GLU A 482 4.97 -28.98 6.77
C GLU A 482 4.76 -28.70 8.25
N ARG A 483 5.86 -28.52 8.97
CA ARG A 483 5.85 -28.39 10.43
C ARG A 483 5.00 -27.20 10.86
N ARG A 484 3.95 -27.44 11.61
CA ARG A 484 3.07 -26.41 12.18
C ARG A 484 3.67 -25.84 13.46
N TRP A 485 4.04 -24.59 13.44
CA TRP A 485 4.55 -23.86 14.60
C TRP A 485 3.44 -23.49 15.58
N SER A 486 3.78 -23.41 16.88
CA SER A 486 2.82 -22.94 17.88
C SER A 486 2.42 -21.48 17.69
N PRO A 487 1.22 -21.07 18.14
CA PRO A 487 0.79 -19.65 18.07
C PRO A 487 1.79 -18.70 18.73
N ARG A 488 2.52 -19.15 19.77
CA ARG A 488 3.53 -18.35 20.46
C ARG A 488 4.74 -18.08 19.57
N VAL A 489 5.25 -19.09 18.86
CA VAL A 489 6.34 -18.89 17.88
C VAL A 489 5.91 -17.93 16.79
N ILE A 490 4.72 -18.11 16.22
CA ILE A 490 4.19 -17.21 15.20
C ILE A 490 4.09 -15.77 15.71
N THR A 491 3.59 -15.55 16.94
CA THR A 491 3.51 -14.21 17.54
C THR A 491 4.89 -13.55 17.65
N TYR A 492 5.89 -14.25 18.18
CA TYR A 492 7.24 -13.69 18.31
C TYR A 492 7.89 -13.41 16.95
N VAL A 493 7.68 -14.28 15.96
CA VAL A 493 8.15 -14.08 14.58
C VAL A 493 7.52 -12.85 13.96
N LEU A 494 6.20 -12.68 14.09
CA LEU A 494 5.49 -11.51 13.58
C LEU A 494 5.95 -10.22 14.25
N LEU A 495 6.10 -10.22 15.56
CA LEU A 495 6.62 -9.05 16.28
C LEU A 495 8.05 -8.73 15.85
N ALA A 496 8.93 -9.73 15.78
CA ALA A 496 10.30 -9.54 15.30
C ALA A 496 10.34 -8.97 13.89
N PHE A 497 9.48 -9.46 12.99
CA PHE A 497 9.39 -8.97 11.63
C PHE A 497 8.84 -7.53 11.58
N THR A 498 7.67 -7.29 12.15
CA THR A 498 6.95 -6.01 12.02
C THR A 498 7.66 -4.86 12.71
N LEU A 499 8.19 -5.08 13.94
CA LEU A 499 8.84 -4.00 14.72
C LEU A 499 10.14 -3.48 14.10
N ILE A 500 10.76 -4.23 13.20
CA ILE A 500 11.90 -3.77 12.39
C ILE A 500 11.43 -3.33 11.01
N TRP A 501 10.50 -4.07 10.42
CA TRP A 501 9.99 -3.76 9.08
C TRP A 501 9.44 -2.35 8.97
N VAL A 502 8.55 -1.95 9.87
CA VAL A 502 7.82 -0.68 9.78
C VAL A 502 8.75 0.54 9.84
N PRO A 503 9.62 0.69 10.86
CA PRO A 503 10.53 1.81 10.89
C PRO A 503 11.55 1.80 9.74
N VAL A 504 12.12 0.63 9.39
CA VAL A 504 13.08 0.54 8.29
C VAL A 504 12.44 0.89 6.94
N SER A 505 11.24 0.39 6.65
CA SER A 505 10.54 0.67 5.39
C SER A 505 10.07 2.12 5.28
N TYR A 506 9.78 2.79 6.40
CA TYR A 506 9.38 4.19 6.42
C TYR A 506 10.58 5.14 6.45
N PHE A 507 11.76 4.70 6.92
CA PHE A 507 12.91 5.57 7.19
C PHE A 507 13.32 6.48 6.03
N PRO A 508 13.36 6.05 4.76
CA PRO A 508 13.65 6.96 3.63
C PRO A 508 12.65 8.10 3.48
N HIS A 509 11.42 7.91 3.92
CA HIS A 509 10.32 8.87 3.83
C HIS A 509 10.18 9.73 5.10
N SER A 510 11.04 9.52 6.09
CA SER A 510 10.93 10.18 7.42
C SER A 510 11.41 11.63 7.45
N ASN A 511 12.00 12.18 6.40
CA ASN A 511 12.69 13.48 6.42
C ASN A 511 13.92 13.54 7.36
N ILE A 512 14.34 12.41 7.96
CA ILE A 512 15.53 12.34 8.81
C ILE A 512 16.81 12.21 7.97
N PRO A 513 16.96 11.18 7.09
CA PRO A 513 18.18 11.03 6.30
C PRO A 513 18.29 12.10 5.22
N VAL A 514 17.19 12.37 4.51
CA VAL A 514 17.09 13.35 3.42
C VAL A 514 15.79 14.13 3.58
N LEU A 515 15.83 15.44 3.34
CA LEU A 515 14.63 16.25 3.23
C LEU A 515 13.94 15.96 1.90
N LEU A 516 12.68 15.55 1.98
CA LEU A 516 11.85 15.28 0.83
C LEU A 516 11.13 16.56 0.34
N PRO A 517 10.68 16.58 -0.92
CA PRO A 517 9.86 17.69 -1.43
C PRO A 517 8.54 17.89 -0.67
N THR A 518 8.03 16.86 -0.01
CA THR A 518 6.80 16.93 0.80
C THR A 518 7.06 16.42 2.22
N VAL A 519 6.45 17.09 3.22
CA VAL A 519 6.59 16.70 4.62
C VAL A 519 5.93 15.36 4.92
N ARG A 520 4.82 15.06 4.25
CA ARG A 520 4.00 13.87 4.48
C ARG A 520 3.19 13.51 3.24
N ALA A 521 3.05 12.20 2.94
CA ALA A 521 2.13 11.66 1.96
C ALA A 521 1.67 10.28 2.44
N GLU A 522 0.43 9.92 2.16
CA GLU A 522 -0.15 8.63 2.58
C GLU A 522 0.48 7.46 1.84
N ARG A 523 0.83 7.64 0.57
CA ARG A 523 1.53 6.63 -0.25
C ARG A 523 2.85 6.13 0.35
N PHE A 524 3.48 6.90 1.25
CA PHE A 524 4.69 6.47 1.95
C PHE A 524 4.47 5.28 2.87
N TRP A 525 3.21 4.98 3.20
CA TRP A 525 2.82 3.86 4.05
C TRP A 525 2.63 2.55 3.28
N TYR A 526 2.80 2.52 1.95
CA TYR A 526 2.59 1.31 1.16
C TYR A 526 3.48 0.15 1.61
N LEU A 527 4.80 0.36 1.68
CA LEU A 527 5.76 -0.64 2.19
C LEU A 527 5.58 -0.96 3.69
N PRO A 528 5.42 0.02 4.59
CA PRO A 528 5.15 -0.26 6.00
C PRO A 528 3.92 -1.13 6.25
N VAL A 529 2.82 -0.92 5.51
CA VAL A 529 1.58 -1.69 5.68
C VAL A 529 1.73 -3.16 5.27
N ILE A 530 2.64 -3.50 4.35
CA ILE A 530 2.99 -4.90 4.06
C ILE A 530 3.40 -5.66 5.33
N GLY A 531 4.14 -5.01 6.24
CA GLY A 531 4.50 -5.60 7.54
C GLY A 531 3.44 -5.45 8.62
N LEU A 532 2.62 -4.38 8.57
CA LEU A 532 1.56 -4.14 9.56
C LEU A 532 0.34 -5.04 9.36
N ALA A 533 -0.06 -5.31 8.12
CA ALA A 533 -1.26 -6.09 7.82
C ALA A 533 -1.25 -7.50 8.46
N PRO A 534 -0.14 -8.28 8.42
CA PRO A 534 -0.06 -9.53 9.16
C PRO A 534 -0.19 -9.36 10.68
N LEU A 535 0.41 -8.31 11.25
CA LEU A 535 0.30 -8.03 12.68
C LEU A 535 -1.13 -7.69 13.08
N TYR A 536 -1.81 -6.82 12.32
CA TYR A 536 -3.21 -6.46 12.56
C TYR A 536 -4.14 -7.66 12.42
N ALA A 537 -3.98 -8.45 11.35
CA ALA A 537 -4.75 -9.68 11.17
C ALA A 537 -4.55 -10.67 12.31
N TRP A 538 -3.31 -10.84 12.80
CA TRP A 538 -3.00 -11.70 13.92
C TRP A 538 -3.60 -11.18 15.23
N ALA A 539 -3.48 -9.87 15.48
CA ALA A 539 -4.06 -9.22 16.66
C ALA A 539 -5.59 -9.36 16.68
N LEU A 540 -6.26 -9.10 15.55
CA LEU A 540 -7.71 -9.26 15.39
C LEU A 540 -8.16 -10.70 15.67
N LEU A 541 -7.44 -11.70 15.14
CA LEU A 541 -7.72 -13.10 15.41
C LEU A 541 -7.45 -13.49 16.87
N TYR A 542 -6.44 -12.90 17.49
CA TYR A 542 -6.12 -13.14 18.89
C TYR A 542 -7.20 -12.57 19.82
N VAL A 543 -7.60 -11.32 19.60
CA VAL A 543 -8.67 -10.65 20.34
C VAL A 543 -10.00 -11.40 20.19
N SER A 544 -10.33 -11.85 18.96
CA SER A 544 -11.55 -12.63 18.71
C SER A 544 -11.61 -13.96 19.46
N ARG A 545 -10.47 -14.46 19.93
CA ARG A 545 -10.33 -15.73 20.68
C ARG A 545 -10.03 -15.52 22.16
N TRP A 546 -10.02 -14.29 22.64
CA TRP A 546 -9.60 -13.99 24.02
C TRP A 546 -10.54 -14.64 25.04
N LYS A 547 -9.93 -15.20 26.12
CA LYS A 547 -10.63 -15.93 27.19
C LYS A 547 -11.69 -15.10 27.93
N LEU A 548 -11.58 -13.77 27.92
CA LEU A 548 -12.59 -12.87 28.49
C LEU A 548 -13.99 -13.09 27.89
N PHE A 549 -14.05 -13.55 26.63
CA PHE A 549 -15.26 -13.89 25.91
C PHE A 549 -15.60 -15.39 25.98
N GLN A 550 -14.82 -16.19 26.71
CA GLN A 550 -14.96 -17.65 26.79
C GLN A 550 -15.47 -18.16 28.14
N THR A 551 -15.91 -17.26 29.07
CA THR A 551 -16.35 -17.67 30.41
C THR A 551 -17.67 -18.43 30.40
N ALA A 552 -17.58 -19.63 30.95
CA ALA A 552 -18.56 -20.50 31.59
C ALA A 552 -20.05 -20.46 31.11
N ARG A 553 -20.41 -21.39 30.27
CA ARG A 553 -21.68 -21.88 29.70
C ARG A 553 -21.79 -21.64 28.20
N ASP A 554 -22.25 -22.63 27.47
CA ASP A 554 -22.24 -22.68 25.99
C ASP A 554 -22.83 -21.43 25.29
N ARG A 555 -23.85 -20.79 25.84
CA ARG A 555 -24.45 -19.56 25.33
C ARG A 555 -23.52 -18.35 25.41
N LYS A 556 -22.78 -18.17 26.51
CA LYS A 556 -21.82 -17.05 26.68
C LYS A 556 -20.59 -17.24 25.78
N ARG A 557 -20.22 -18.50 25.52
CA ARG A 557 -19.14 -18.83 24.59
C ARG A 557 -19.49 -18.49 23.13
N GLN A 558 -20.74 -18.72 22.73
CA GLN A 558 -21.24 -18.32 21.41
C GLN A 558 -21.28 -16.80 21.28
N LEU A 559 -21.79 -16.07 22.29
CA LEU A 559 -21.86 -14.61 22.29
C LEU A 559 -20.44 -14.00 22.17
N GLY A 560 -19.46 -14.49 22.91
CA GLY A 560 -18.07 -14.02 22.82
C GLY A 560 -17.44 -14.24 21.44
N ARG A 561 -17.77 -15.33 20.75
CA ARG A 561 -17.33 -15.55 19.35
C ARG A 561 -17.95 -14.55 18.39
N TRP A 562 -19.25 -14.23 18.55
CA TRP A 562 -19.93 -13.24 17.71
C TRP A 562 -19.41 -11.83 17.96
N VAL A 563 -19.12 -11.45 19.19
CA VAL A 563 -18.47 -10.17 19.51
C VAL A 563 -17.09 -10.08 18.84
N GLY A 564 -16.27 -11.13 18.92
CA GLY A 564 -14.99 -11.15 18.23
C GLY A 564 -15.11 -11.04 16.71
N VAL A 565 -16.08 -11.73 16.11
CA VAL A 565 -16.36 -11.61 14.67
C VAL A 565 -16.83 -10.20 14.32
N ALA A 566 -17.71 -9.62 15.14
CA ALA A 566 -18.20 -8.26 14.94
C ALA A 566 -17.09 -7.22 15.02
N MET A 567 -16.12 -7.37 15.93
CA MET A 567 -14.94 -6.48 16.01
C MET A 567 -14.08 -6.56 14.76
N VAL A 568 -13.78 -7.78 14.27
CA VAL A 568 -13.02 -7.97 13.02
C VAL A 568 -13.76 -7.38 11.84
N ALA A 569 -15.06 -7.69 11.72
CA ALA A 569 -15.91 -7.16 10.65
C ALA A 569 -16.01 -5.63 10.73
N GLY A 570 -16.22 -5.07 11.92
CA GLY A 570 -16.28 -3.63 12.14
C GLY A 570 -15.00 -2.92 11.73
N PHE A 571 -13.83 -3.45 12.11
CA PHE A 571 -12.55 -2.90 11.69
C PHE A 571 -12.37 -2.93 10.16
N VAL A 572 -12.66 -4.08 9.54
CA VAL A 572 -12.51 -4.23 8.07
C VAL A 572 -13.50 -3.35 7.32
N ILE A 573 -14.77 -3.30 7.75
CA ILE A 573 -15.79 -2.46 7.14
C ILE A 573 -15.42 -0.98 7.29
N PHE A 574 -14.93 -0.57 8.46
CA PHE A 574 -14.48 0.80 8.68
C PHE A 574 -13.34 1.18 7.72
N GLN A 575 -12.32 0.32 7.58
CA GLN A 575 -11.21 0.54 6.65
C GLN A 575 -11.69 0.58 5.18
N LEU A 576 -12.54 -0.37 4.76
CA LEU A 576 -13.09 -0.42 3.40
C LEU A 576 -13.96 0.81 3.09
N GLN A 577 -14.80 1.22 4.04
CA GLN A 577 -15.63 2.40 3.88
C GLN A 577 -14.77 3.66 3.78
N SER A 578 -13.75 3.80 4.62
CA SER A 578 -12.81 4.92 4.56
C SER A 578 -12.04 4.94 3.24
N ALA A 579 -11.55 3.77 2.77
CA ALA A 579 -10.89 3.65 1.49
C ALA A 579 -11.81 4.03 0.32
N ARG A 580 -13.06 3.56 0.34
CA ARG A 580 -14.06 3.90 -0.68
C ARG A 580 -14.39 5.39 -0.71
N MET A 581 -14.60 6.01 0.45
CA MET A 581 -14.88 7.44 0.55
C MET A 581 -13.70 8.26 0.05
N HIS A 582 -12.48 7.92 0.49
CA HIS A 582 -11.28 8.60 0.05
C HIS A 582 -10.97 8.37 -1.44
N ALA A 583 -11.30 7.21 -2.01
CA ALA A 583 -11.20 6.98 -3.45
C ALA A 583 -12.15 7.86 -4.27
N LEU A 584 -13.31 8.23 -3.72
CA LEU A 584 -14.22 9.19 -4.36
C LEU A 584 -13.68 10.61 -4.39
N ASP A 585 -12.78 10.97 -3.49
CA ASP A 585 -12.09 12.27 -3.50
C ASP A 585 -11.26 12.45 -4.77
N TYR A 586 -10.79 11.34 -5.37
CA TYR A 586 -10.02 11.32 -6.62
C TYR A 586 -10.89 11.28 -7.87
N THR A 587 -12.13 11.80 -7.83
CA THR A 587 -13.04 11.77 -8.99
C THR A 587 -12.71 12.87 -10.00
N ASN A 588 -12.37 14.07 -9.56
CA ASN A 588 -11.88 15.19 -10.36
C ASN A 588 -11.18 16.22 -9.49
N ASP A 589 -10.44 17.15 -10.08
CA ASP A 589 -9.65 18.16 -9.37
C ASP A 589 -10.44 18.98 -8.36
N LEU A 590 -11.67 19.40 -8.69
CA LEU A 590 -12.50 20.18 -7.78
C LEU A 590 -12.88 19.36 -6.53
N VAL A 591 -13.30 18.12 -6.72
CA VAL A 591 -13.65 17.22 -5.61
C VAL A 591 -12.42 16.91 -4.77
N PHE A 592 -11.30 16.63 -5.42
CA PHE A 592 -10.02 16.33 -4.76
C PHE A 592 -9.56 17.48 -3.87
N TRP A 593 -9.49 18.69 -4.41
CA TRP A 593 -9.02 19.84 -3.63
C TRP A 593 -10.02 20.29 -2.57
N ARG A 594 -11.34 20.15 -2.82
CA ARG A 594 -12.38 20.37 -1.82
C ARG A 594 -12.22 19.41 -0.64
N ALA A 595 -12.13 18.11 -0.90
CA ALA A 595 -11.96 17.09 0.13
C ALA A 595 -10.64 17.29 0.90
N THR A 596 -9.57 17.62 0.18
CA THR A 596 -8.25 17.92 0.78
C THR A 596 -8.31 19.15 1.69
N ALA A 597 -8.93 20.26 1.26
CA ALA A 597 -9.10 21.46 2.07
C ALA A 597 -9.98 21.22 3.31
N GLN A 598 -10.95 20.32 3.23
CA GLN A 598 -11.78 19.91 4.38
C GLN A 598 -11.02 19.01 5.37
N SER A 599 -10.26 18.04 4.88
CA SER A 599 -9.51 17.08 5.69
C SER A 599 -8.24 17.70 6.30
N SER A 600 -7.53 18.54 5.52
CA SER A 600 -6.34 19.32 5.89
C SER A 600 -6.68 20.80 5.96
N SER A 601 -7.59 21.17 6.85
CA SER A 601 -8.17 22.52 6.92
C SER A 601 -7.18 23.66 7.24
N ASN A 602 -5.95 23.31 7.60
CA ASN A 602 -4.85 24.25 7.82
C ASN A 602 -3.80 24.18 6.69
N SER A 603 -4.03 23.47 5.58
CA SER A 603 -3.10 23.51 4.43
C SER A 603 -3.38 24.73 3.55
N ALA A 604 -2.47 25.70 3.54
CA ALA A 604 -2.57 26.87 2.65
C ALA A 604 -2.62 26.43 1.17
N LYS A 605 -1.84 25.46 0.79
CA LYS A 605 -1.81 24.90 -0.56
C LYS A 605 -3.14 24.25 -0.96
N ALA A 606 -3.77 23.51 -0.05
CA ALA A 606 -5.07 22.89 -0.32
C ALA A 606 -6.16 23.95 -0.59
N HIS A 607 -6.21 25.01 0.22
CA HIS A 607 -7.15 26.12 0.01
C HIS A 607 -6.86 26.89 -1.26
N LEU A 608 -5.58 27.14 -1.57
CA LEU A 608 -5.19 27.82 -2.80
C LEU A 608 -5.66 27.03 -4.03
N ASN A 609 -5.32 25.75 -4.13
CA ASN A 609 -5.68 24.93 -5.27
C ASN A 609 -7.19 24.75 -5.38
N TYR A 610 -7.89 24.63 -4.26
CA TYR A 610 -9.36 24.61 -4.27
C TYR A 610 -9.93 25.92 -4.81
N SER A 611 -9.37 27.07 -4.40
CA SER A 611 -9.70 28.39 -4.95
C SER A 611 -9.50 28.45 -6.48
N VAL A 612 -8.38 27.93 -6.98
CA VAL A 612 -8.11 27.87 -8.42
C VAL A 612 -9.15 27.01 -9.16
N MET A 613 -9.50 25.85 -8.60
CA MET A 613 -10.51 24.95 -9.21
C MET A 613 -11.92 25.56 -9.19
N LEU A 614 -12.26 26.33 -8.20
CA LEU A 614 -13.51 27.10 -8.13
C LEU A 614 -13.53 28.18 -9.21
N GLY A 615 -12.46 28.96 -9.36
CA GLY A 615 -12.33 29.99 -10.37
C GLY A 615 -12.45 29.45 -11.80
N ALA A 616 -11.82 28.32 -12.09
CA ALA A 616 -11.91 27.65 -13.39
C ALA A 616 -13.33 27.21 -13.76
N ARG A 617 -14.26 27.20 -12.80
CA ARG A 617 -15.68 26.82 -12.98
C ARG A 617 -16.66 27.99 -12.75
N GLY A 618 -16.14 29.21 -12.58
CA GLY A 618 -16.93 30.42 -12.42
C GLY A 618 -17.49 30.68 -11.01
N PHE A 619 -17.11 29.87 -10.00
CA PHE A 619 -17.55 30.06 -8.60
C PHE A 619 -16.72 31.14 -7.90
N MET A 620 -16.81 32.38 -8.38
CA MET A 620 -15.88 33.46 -8.01
C MET A 620 -15.97 33.87 -6.53
N GLU A 621 -17.16 33.93 -5.93
CA GLU A 621 -17.32 34.24 -4.49
C GLU A 621 -16.64 33.19 -3.60
N GLN A 622 -16.86 31.91 -3.92
CA GLN A 622 -16.21 30.82 -3.17
C GLN A 622 -14.69 30.82 -3.38
N ARG A 623 -14.24 31.11 -4.63
CA ARG A 623 -12.83 31.28 -4.95
C ARG A 623 -12.19 32.33 -4.05
N LEU A 624 -12.84 33.48 -3.87
CA LEU A 624 -12.36 34.57 -3.06
C LEU A 624 -12.20 34.16 -1.59
N VAL A 625 -13.20 33.45 -1.03
CA VAL A 625 -13.17 32.94 0.36
C VAL A 625 -11.99 31.99 0.58
N GLU A 626 -11.82 31.03 -0.32
CA GLU A 626 -10.76 30.02 -0.20
C GLU A 626 -9.37 30.60 -0.47
N GLY A 627 -9.26 31.54 -1.43
CA GLY A 627 -8.03 32.29 -1.70
C GLY A 627 -7.59 33.15 -0.52
N LYS A 628 -8.53 33.87 0.12
CA LYS A 628 -8.29 34.63 1.35
C LYS A 628 -7.76 33.74 2.46
N LYS A 629 -8.39 32.57 2.67
CA LYS A 629 -7.96 31.62 3.69
C LYS A 629 -6.55 31.08 3.43
N ALA A 630 -6.20 30.81 2.17
CA ALA A 630 -4.85 30.40 1.79
C ALA A 630 -3.81 31.47 2.15
N MET A 631 -4.11 32.73 1.86
CA MET A 631 -3.25 33.89 2.17
C MET A 631 -3.12 34.10 3.68
N GLU A 632 -4.21 34.01 4.45
CA GLU A 632 -4.18 34.13 5.92
C GLU A 632 -3.37 33.01 6.58
N LEU A 633 -3.43 31.78 6.05
CA LEU A 633 -2.66 30.63 6.54
C LEU A 633 -1.16 30.76 6.23
N ALA A 634 -0.79 31.39 5.13
CA ALA A 634 0.60 31.51 4.69
C ALA A 634 0.90 32.93 4.16
N PRO A 635 0.96 33.96 5.04
CA PRO A 635 1.11 35.35 4.63
C PRO A 635 2.50 35.71 4.07
N GLN A 636 3.46 34.78 4.12
CA GLN A 636 4.78 34.91 3.49
C GLN A 636 4.88 34.14 2.15
N TRP A 637 3.78 33.56 1.69
CA TRP A 637 3.75 32.79 0.46
C TRP A 637 3.31 33.68 -0.72
N PRO A 638 4.20 34.01 -1.66
CA PRO A 638 3.89 34.94 -2.75
C PRO A 638 2.70 34.49 -3.60
N MET A 639 2.63 33.18 -3.87
CA MET A 639 1.54 32.59 -4.67
C MET A 639 0.16 32.85 -4.01
N ALA A 640 0.05 32.76 -2.69
CA ALA A 640 -1.22 32.99 -2.00
C ALA A 640 -1.71 34.44 -2.17
N HIS A 641 -0.81 35.42 -2.11
CA HIS A 641 -1.15 36.82 -2.37
C HIS A 641 -1.56 37.04 -3.82
N ILE A 642 -0.79 36.55 -4.78
CA ILE A 642 -1.08 36.74 -6.21
C ILE A 642 -2.43 36.12 -6.59
N TYR A 643 -2.71 34.88 -6.18
CA TYR A 643 -3.99 34.24 -6.53
C TYR A 643 -5.20 34.82 -5.81
N TYR A 644 -5.02 35.33 -4.58
CA TYR A 644 -6.07 36.08 -3.91
C TYR A 644 -6.33 37.42 -4.60
N GLY A 645 -5.26 38.14 -4.97
CA GLY A 645 -5.34 39.37 -5.77
C GLY A 645 -6.00 39.12 -7.12
N ASP A 646 -5.66 38.01 -7.83
CA ASP A 646 -6.28 37.65 -9.11
C ASP A 646 -7.79 37.32 -8.95
N ALA A 647 -8.20 36.76 -7.82
CA ALA A 647 -9.62 36.57 -7.54
C ALA A 647 -10.35 37.92 -7.40
N LEU A 648 -9.77 38.87 -6.67
CA LEU A 648 -10.32 40.23 -6.51
C LEU A 648 -10.34 40.98 -7.84
N CYS A 649 -9.23 40.98 -8.57
CA CYS A 649 -9.11 41.67 -9.86
C CYS A 649 -10.15 41.20 -10.87
N ARG A 650 -10.31 39.86 -11.05
CA ARG A 650 -11.33 39.29 -11.96
C ARG A 650 -12.78 39.52 -11.51
N MET A 651 -12.99 39.97 -10.29
CA MET A 651 -14.28 40.46 -9.78
C MET A 651 -14.42 41.98 -9.90
N GLN A 652 -13.59 42.63 -10.72
CA GLN A 652 -13.55 44.08 -10.92
C GLN A 652 -13.24 44.90 -9.64
N ARG A 653 -12.51 44.26 -8.70
CA ARG A 653 -12.04 44.88 -7.43
C ARG A 653 -10.52 45.08 -7.45
N ALA A 654 -10.03 45.68 -8.53
CA ALA A 654 -8.59 45.80 -8.80
C ALA A 654 -7.85 46.66 -7.73
N GLU A 655 -8.48 47.69 -7.21
CA GLU A 655 -7.91 48.51 -6.14
C GLU A 655 -7.65 47.69 -4.85
N GLU A 656 -8.54 46.77 -4.54
CA GLU A 656 -8.35 45.82 -3.43
C GLU A 656 -7.32 44.72 -3.75
N ALA A 657 -7.16 44.38 -5.03
CA ALA A 657 -6.17 43.40 -5.48
C ALA A 657 -4.72 43.94 -5.39
N TRP A 658 -4.53 45.25 -5.63
CA TRP A 658 -3.21 45.86 -5.76
C TRP A 658 -2.30 45.62 -4.54
N PRO A 659 -2.71 45.83 -3.28
CA PRO A 659 -1.86 45.56 -2.13
C PRO A 659 -1.35 44.12 -2.08
N HIS A 660 -2.16 43.18 -2.52
CA HIS A 660 -1.81 41.76 -2.57
C HIS A 660 -0.83 41.47 -3.71
N TYR A 661 -1.04 42.02 -4.88
CA TYR A 661 -0.07 41.92 -5.98
C TYR A 661 1.28 42.50 -5.61
N LYS A 662 1.29 43.73 -5.05
CA LYS A 662 2.50 44.37 -4.57
C LYS A 662 3.24 43.49 -3.57
N ARG A 663 2.53 42.93 -2.59
CA ARG A 663 3.12 42.03 -1.59
C ARG A 663 3.68 40.75 -2.24
N GLY A 664 2.97 40.17 -3.18
CA GLY A 664 3.44 38.99 -3.93
C GLY A 664 4.71 39.26 -4.73
N PHE A 665 4.81 40.43 -5.37
CA PHE A 665 5.98 40.91 -6.12
C PHE A 665 7.19 41.13 -5.21
N GLU A 666 6.98 41.75 -4.05
CA GLU A 666 8.02 41.98 -3.02
C GLU A 666 8.58 40.65 -2.49
N LEU A 667 7.71 39.63 -2.29
CA LEU A 667 8.11 38.33 -1.77
C LEU A 667 8.87 37.49 -2.81
N ASN A 668 8.52 37.56 -4.10
CA ASN A 668 9.21 36.82 -5.17
C ASN A 668 9.22 37.58 -6.50
N PRO A 669 10.16 38.51 -6.71
CA PRO A 669 10.28 39.25 -7.96
C PRO A 669 10.83 38.44 -9.12
N ALA A 670 11.25 37.19 -8.89
CA ALA A 670 11.87 36.32 -9.89
C ALA A 670 10.90 35.32 -10.55
N ASP A 671 9.65 35.21 -10.09
CA ASP A 671 8.68 34.24 -10.63
C ASP A 671 7.92 34.85 -11.80
N GLN A 672 8.35 34.49 -13.01
CA GLN A 672 7.74 34.95 -14.25
C GLN A 672 6.22 34.66 -14.29
N ASN A 673 5.81 33.47 -13.90
CA ASN A 673 4.41 33.03 -14.09
C ASN A 673 3.47 33.77 -13.15
N LEU A 674 3.86 33.97 -11.88
CA LEU A 674 3.07 34.73 -10.90
C LEU A 674 2.96 36.20 -11.29
N ILE A 675 4.05 36.80 -11.72
CA ILE A 675 4.08 38.20 -12.13
C ILE A 675 3.22 38.39 -13.38
N SER A 676 3.38 37.52 -14.39
CA SER A 676 2.57 37.57 -15.62
C SER A 676 1.07 37.44 -15.32
N LEU A 677 0.68 36.53 -14.41
CA LEU A 677 -0.72 36.34 -14.00
C LEU A 677 -1.32 37.63 -13.45
N ALA A 678 -0.61 38.28 -12.52
CA ALA A 678 -1.08 39.52 -11.89
C ALA A 678 -1.14 40.68 -12.87
N LEU A 679 -0.07 40.89 -13.64
CA LEU A 679 -0.01 41.99 -14.63
C LEU A 679 -1.01 41.79 -15.77
N GLN A 680 -1.28 40.56 -16.18
CA GLN A 680 -2.31 40.26 -17.19
C GLN A 680 -3.71 40.66 -16.69
N CYS A 681 -4.07 40.38 -15.45
CA CYS A 681 -5.36 40.79 -14.91
C CYS A 681 -5.47 42.31 -14.82
N LEU A 682 -4.44 43.02 -14.34
CA LEU A 682 -4.40 44.50 -14.32
C LEU A 682 -4.53 45.09 -15.73
N TRP A 683 -3.93 44.44 -16.71
CA TRP A 683 -4.06 44.83 -18.12
C TRP A 683 -5.50 44.62 -18.66
N ASP A 684 -6.04 43.43 -18.45
CA ASP A 684 -7.38 43.06 -18.95
C ASP A 684 -8.46 43.98 -18.37
N GLU A 685 -8.35 44.35 -17.08
CA GLU A 685 -9.28 45.24 -16.37
C GLU A 685 -8.92 46.73 -16.52
N LYS A 686 -7.86 47.10 -17.27
CA LYS A 686 -7.33 48.47 -17.41
C LYS A 686 -7.01 49.17 -16.10
N ALA A 687 -6.60 48.39 -15.09
CA ALA A 687 -6.41 48.85 -13.71
C ALA A 687 -4.94 49.08 -13.36
N TRP A 688 -4.01 49.02 -14.29
CA TRP A 688 -2.57 49.18 -14.03
C TRP A 688 -2.13 50.66 -14.02
N GLU A 689 -2.83 51.53 -14.75
CA GLU A 689 -2.42 52.93 -14.91
C GLU A 689 -2.28 53.70 -13.58
N PRO A 690 -3.22 53.61 -12.60
CA PRO A 690 -3.06 54.26 -11.30
C PRO A 690 -1.81 53.83 -10.55
N HIS A 691 -1.36 52.57 -10.79
CA HIS A 691 -0.23 51.96 -10.08
C HIS A 691 1.10 52.01 -10.85
N LYS A 692 1.11 52.73 -11.98
CA LYS A 692 2.26 52.84 -12.90
C LYS A 692 3.56 53.21 -12.16
N GLN A 693 3.55 54.25 -11.33
CA GLN A 693 4.74 54.69 -10.63
C GLN A 693 5.23 53.65 -9.61
N GLU A 694 4.30 53.01 -8.87
CA GLU A 694 4.66 51.98 -7.89
C GLU A 694 5.25 50.71 -8.59
N LEU A 695 4.72 50.37 -9.78
CA LEU A 695 5.28 49.28 -10.60
C LEU A 695 6.71 49.57 -11.05
N LEU A 696 7.01 50.82 -11.47
CA LEU A 696 8.36 51.24 -11.83
C LEU A 696 9.28 51.24 -10.62
N ASP A 697 8.82 51.76 -9.47
CA ASP A 697 9.60 51.73 -8.24
C ASP A 697 9.96 50.32 -7.77
N LEU A 698 9.01 49.36 -7.94
CA LEU A 698 9.27 47.94 -7.66
C LEU A 698 10.26 47.33 -8.66
N ALA A 699 10.16 47.72 -9.94
CA ALA A 699 11.08 47.31 -10.97
C ALA A 699 12.50 47.79 -10.70
N ASP A 700 12.65 49.05 -10.24
CA ASP A 700 13.94 49.67 -9.93
C ASP A 700 14.59 49.06 -8.68
N LYS A 701 13.79 48.64 -7.70
CA LYS A 701 14.27 47.95 -6.50
C LYS A 701 14.76 46.53 -6.80
N ASN A 702 14.33 45.94 -7.92
CA ASN A 702 14.62 44.54 -8.27
C ASN A 702 15.27 44.41 -9.67
N PRO A 703 16.39 45.04 -9.94
CA PRO A 703 17.02 45.06 -11.27
C PRO A 703 17.39 43.66 -11.72
N GLY A 704 17.15 43.36 -12.99
CA GLY A 704 17.44 42.05 -13.60
C GLY A 704 16.47 40.93 -13.20
N SER A 705 15.38 41.24 -12.51
CA SER A 705 14.30 40.28 -12.19
C SER A 705 13.24 40.23 -13.31
N TRP A 706 12.40 39.19 -13.30
CA TRP A 706 11.23 39.14 -14.14
C TRP A 706 10.24 40.25 -13.84
N LEU A 707 10.12 40.69 -12.60
CA LEU A 707 9.31 41.84 -12.22
C LEU A 707 9.78 43.10 -12.94
N ALA A 708 11.09 43.40 -12.90
CA ALA A 708 11.65 44.59 -13.56
C ALA A 708 11.40 44.55 -15.09
N PHE A 709 11.50 43.37 -15.69
CA PHE A 709 11.26 43.19 -17.11
C PHE A 709 9.78 43.39 -17.47
N LEU A 710 8.88 42.63 -16.85
CA LEU A 710 7.46 42.62 -17.23
C LEU A 710 6.71 43.88 -16.81
N ALA A 711 7.05 44.50 -15.65
CA ALA A 711 6.44 45.77 -15.23
C ALA A 711 6.79 46.91 -16.18
N ARG A 712 8.06 47.00 -16.65
CA ARG A 712 8.46 47.99 -17.64
C ARG A 712 7.87 47.74 -19.00
N ASP A 713 7.75 46.45 -19.42
CA ASP A 713 7.07 46.08 -20.65
C ASP A 713 5.60 46.55 -20.64
N LEU A 714 4.89 46.29 -19.53
CA LEU A 714 3.52 46.76 -19.37
C LEU A 714 3.42 48.30 -19.44
N VAL A 715 4.29 49.00 -18.71
CA VAL A 715 4.21 50.46 -18.60
C VAL A 715 4.61 51.17 -19.88
N TYR A 716 5.62 50.72 -20.62
CA TYR A 716 6.16 51.40 -21.81
C TYR A 716 5.63 50.87 -23.12
N ASN A 717 5.23 49.59 -23.19
CA ASN A 717 4.84 48.93 -24.42
C ASN A 717 3.44 48.30 -24.35
N GLY A 718 2.66 48.54 -23.30
CA GLY A 718 1.40 47.88 -23.03
C GLY A 718 0.40 47.88 -24.18
N GLU A 719 0.33 48.99 -24.94
CA GLU A 719 -0.57 49.07 -26.12
C GLU A 719 0.00 48.41 -27.40
N LYS A 720 1.32 48.19 -27.48
CA LYS A 720 1.98 47.79 -28.73
C LYS A 720 2.57 46.38 -28.72
N HIS A 721 2.64 45.71 -27.60
CA HIS A 721 3.34 44.41 -27.42
C HIS A 721 4.74 44.35 -28.07
N SER A 722 5.40 45.51 -28.26
CA SER A 722 6.73 45.60 -28.85
C SER A 722 7.77 45.24 -27.78
N GLY A 723 8.72 44.44 -28.16
CA GLY A 723 9.72 43.83 -27.25
C GLY A 723 10.37 44.86 -26.33
N VAL A 724 10.55 44.48 -25.05
CA VAL A 724 11.23 45.25 -24.03
C VAL A 724 12.69 45.44 -24.35
N ASP A 725 13.22 46.60 -24.02
CA ASP A 725 14.65 46.92 -24.14
C ASP A 725 15.50 45.78 -23.53
N PRO A 726 16.48 45.25 -24.29
CA PRO A 726 17.34 44.16 -23.85
C PRO A 726 18.01 44.37 -22.49
N GLN A 727 18.27 45.62 -22.06
CA GLN A 727 18.87 45.96 -20.80
C GLN A 727 18.00 45.54 -19.58
N TYR A 728 16.69 45.41 -19.76
CA TYR A 728 15.76 45.04 -18.68
C TYR A 728 15.47 43.53 -18.62
N ARG A 729 16.07 42.72 -19.51
CA ARG A 729 15.86 41.28 -19.51
C ARG A 729 16.54 40.63 -18.31
N PRO A 730 15.86 39.71 -17.59
CA PRO A 730 16.48 38.97 -16.51
C PRO A 730 17.62 38.08 -16.99
N ARG A 731 18.60 37.81 -16.14
CA ARG A 731 19.67 36.84 -16.43
C ARG A 731 19.08 35.47 -16.73
N GLY A 732 19.45 34.86 -17.87
CA GLY A 732 18.95 33.56 -18.31
C GLY A 732 17.73 33.61 -19.21
N TYR A 733 17.25 34.78 -19.59
CA TYR A 733 16.26 34.93 -20.64
C TYR A 733 16.82 34.43 -21.98
N ASN A 734 16.30 33.32 -22.45
CA ASN A 734 16.60 32.83 -23.81
C ASN A 734 15.59 33.45 -24.78
N GLU A 735 16.05 34.20 -25.71
CA GLU A 735 15.23 34.55 -26.87
C GLU A 735 14.71 33.24 -27.46
N GLY A 736 13.40 33.15 -27.65
CA GLY A 736 12.82 32.00 -28.36
C GLY A 736 13.50 31.81 -29.72
N PRO A 737 13.39 30.66 -30.35
CA PRO A 737 14.05 30.41 -31.63
C PRO A 737 13.75 31.57 -32.58
N LYS A 738 14.82 32.21 -33.10
CA LYS A 738 14.69 33.21 -34.14
C LYS A 738 13.91 32.55 -35.27
N LYS A 739 12.77 33.12 -35.60
CA LYS A 739 12.09 32.73 -36.83
C LYS A 739 12.99 33.17 -37.98
N ASP A 740 13.73 32.19 -38.53
CA ASP A 740 14.35 32.34 -39.85
C ASP A 740 13.25 32.34 -40.93
#